data_25cfcf5040651fecef2fe5a845e25c49
#
_entry.id   25cfcf5040651fecef2fe5a845e25c49
#
_cell.length_a   1.000
_cell.length_b   1.000
_cell.length_c   1.000
_cell.angle_alpha   90.00
_cell.angle_beta   90.00
_cell.angle_gamma   90.00
#
_symmetry.space_group_name_H-M   'P 1'
#
loop_
_entity.id
_entity.type
_entity.pdbx_description
1 polymer ?
#
loop_
_entity_poly.entity_id
_entity_poly.type
_entity_poly.pdbx_seq_one_letter_code
_entity_poly.pdbx_strand_id
1 'polypeptide(L)'
;SSFNGEDRNPVWADKDTYYYLSEASGHFNVHKASLSSSQNVQITKHTQHPVRFLSIADDGTLCYGYDGGIYTLKEGGAPKKVEISVVSDKTDRDLIRRIQRSGAREIALSPDAKEVAFILRGDVYVTSLEYNTTKQITNTAEQERNIDFSPDGRSIVYASEREGLWQIYQSTLANKDEKLFTYATDIQEERLTQSSATSFQPLYSPDGKEVAFLENRSEIRVINLATKQVRTVMDGKFEYSYSDGDQWYQWSPDSRWILTNYIGVGGWNNKDVALVNASGNGEIHNLTQSGYNDTGARWVLDGKAMIWESDRAGYRSHGSWGAEGDIYIMFFDLEAYERFLMSKEDLAMLEEEEKAKKESEESEAGKDKDKKKDKKSGAKDKAEKDKVKPLEFDLENRLDRIVRLTRHSSRLGDAILTKKGDKLYYQATFEGGFDLWEQDLKENKTKLLVKGMGRGMMIQDKKGENVYFCSGGNIQKVSIKDGSKKPISFEALFDYKPYGERAYIFDHAWQQVKDKFYKEDIHGVDWESYRDAYRRFLPAINNNYDFQEMLSEMLGELNGSHTGARYYPDGPTLSTANLGVFYDESYEGDGLKIKEILKKGPFAIKKLDVTPGCIIEKIDGTAIKAGMDYFPLLEGKVGKKVHLAIYNPATGKRSQVVVKAISSSQQTELLYKRWVDRNRKMVDELSGGRIAYVHVRDMDSPSFRTVYSEILSDKNRNREALVVDTRHNGGGWLHDDLATLLSGKEYQRFVPHGQYIGSDPFNKWLKPSCVLMCEDNYSNAHGFPWVYKELQIGKLIGTPVPGTMTAVWWETQIDPSIVFGIPQVGCVDMRGQYMENNQLNPDIEVYNKPEDSLIGVDKQLEAAVKEMLKAADAAKK
;
A
#
# COMPACT_ATOMS: atom_id res chain seq x y z
N SER A 1 24.68 -14.81 -27.21
CA SER A 1 25.79 -14.90 -26.27
C SER A 1 25.69 -16.19 -25.44
N SER A 2 26.81 -16.71 -25.01
CA SER A 2 26.89 -17.84 -24.05
C SER A 2 27.24 -17.36 -22.62
N PHE A 3 27.22 -16.05 -22.41
CA PHE A 3 27.50 -15.46 -21.12
C PHE A 3 26.33 -15.70 -20.14
N ASN A 4 26.66 -16.11 -18.91
CA ASN A 4 25.67 -16.33 -17.87
C ASN A 4 25.49 -15.05 -17.03
N GLY A 5 24.96 -14.02 -17.65
CA GLY A 5 24.69 -12.70 -17.12
C GLY A 5 23.90 -11.90 -18.14
N GLU A 6 23.80 -10.61 -17.96
CA GLU A 6 22.93 -9.77 -18.79
C GLU A 6 23.66 -9.24 -20.04
N ASP A 7 23.03 -9.46 -21.21
CA ASP A 7 23.36 -8.86 -22.49
C ASP A 7 22.12 -8.12 -23.03
N ARG A 8 22.27 -6.86 -23.44
CA ARG A 8 21.11 -6.03 -23.85
C ARG A 8 21.42 -5.00 -24.94
N ASN A 9 20.38 -4.33 -25.43
CA ASN A 9 20.45 -3.23 -26.38
C ASN A 9 21.27 -3.54 -27.64
N PRO A 10 20.99 -4.60 -28.41
CA PRO A 10 21.70 -4.86 -29.66
C PRO A 10 21.40 -3.79 -30.70
N VAL A 11 22.45 -3.33 -31.41
CA VAL A 11 22.36 -2.42 -32.57
C VAL A 11 23.10 -3.02 -33.74
N TRP A 12 22.49 -3.07 -34.92
CA TRP A 12 23.02 -3.70 -36.09
C TRP A 12 23.96 -2.76 -36.87
N ALA A 13 25.15 -3.20 -37.13
CA ALA A 13 26.10 -2.54 -38.03
C ALA A 13 25.85 -2.93 -39.51
N ASP A 14 25.52 -4.19 -39.75
CA ASP A 14 25.19 -4.74 -41.03
C ASP A 14 24.36 -6.04 -40.84
N LYS A 15 24.18 -6.82 -41.91
CA LYS A 15 23.38 -8.08 -41.89
C LYS A 15 23.96 -9.20 -41.03
N ASP A 16 25.23 -9.11 -40.65
CA ASP A 16 25.94 -10.14 -39.89
C ASP A 16 26.48 -9.63 -38.55
N THR A 17 26.84 -8.37 -38.47
CA THR A 17 27.55 -7.76 -37.34
C THR A 17 26.65 -6.88 -36.50
N TYR A 18 26.69 -7.04 -35.19
CA TYR A 18 25.98 -6.18 -34.26
C TYR A 18 26.85 -5.81 -33.07
N TYR A 19 26.53 -4.68 -32.45
CA TYR A 19 27.07 -4.26 -31.17
C TYR A 19 25.98 -4.39 -30.11
N TYR A 20 26.38 -4.65 -28.87
CA TYR A 20 25.48 -4.80 -27.75
C TYR A 20 26.15 -4.44 -26.43
N LEU A 21 25.39 -4.24 -25.38
CA LEU A 21 25.90 -4.04 -24.03
C LEU A 21 25.96 -5.37 -23.30
N SER A 22 27.14 -5.66 -22.71
CA SER A 22 27.36 -6.87 -21.90
C SER A 22 28.07 -6.52 -20.60
N GLU A 23 27.65 -7.14 -19.53
CA GLU A 23 28.31 -7.00 -18.22
C GLU A 23 29.40 -8.07 -17.98
N ALA A 24 29.77 -8.82 -18.99
CA ALA A 24 30.77 -9.90 -18.90
C ALA A 24 32.14 -9.44 -18.36
N SER A 25 32.44 -8.15 -18.38
CA SER A 25 33.65 -7.54 -17.80
C SER A 25 33.45 -6.93 -16.40
N GLY A 26 32.34 -7.23 -15.72
CA GLY A 26 31.97 -6.70 -14.40
C GLY A 26 31.08 -5.46 -14.45
N HIS A 27 31.07 -4.74 -15.57
CA HIS A 27 30.20 -3.58 -15.84
C HIS A 27 29.75 -3.64 -17.30
N PHE A 28 28.57 -3.09 -17.60
CA PHE A 28 28.15 -3.00 -18.99
C PHE A 28 29.14 -2.23 -19.84
N ASN A 29 29.66 -2.89 -20.83
CA ASN A 29 30.53 -2.34 -21.87
C ASN A 29 29.97 -2.68 -23.24
N VAL A 30 30.41 -1.95 -24.27
CA VAL A 30 30.05 -2.28 -25.66
C VAL A 30 30.86 -3.48 -26.10
N HIS A 31 30.17 -4.51 -26.60
CA HIS A 31 30.71 -5.69 -27.23
C HIS A 31 30.29 -5.73 -28.71
N LYS A 32 31.08 -6.39 -29.52
CA LYS A 32 30.81 -6.66 -30.95
C LYS A 32 30.70 -8.16 -31.16
N ALA A 33 29.71 -8.60 -31.89
CA ALA A 33 29.52 -10.00 -32.28
C ALA A 33 29.10 -10.12 -33.75
N SER A 34 29.26 -11.30 -34.31
CA SER A 34 28.84 -11.66 -35.67
C SER A 34 27.97 -12.92 -35.61
N LEU A 35 26.93 -12.98 -36.46
CA LEU A 35 26.09 -14.17 -36.58
C LEU A 35 26.81 -15.33 -37.26
N SER A 36 27.75 -15.04 -38.16
CA SER A 36 28.49 -16.03 -38.94
C SER A 36 29.71 -16.54 -38.21
N SER A 37 30.15 -15.93 -37.11
CA SER A 37 31.31 -16.34 -36.32
C SER A 37 31.00 -16.36 -34.84
N SER A 38 31.69 -17.17 -34.05
CA SER A 38 31.58 -17.20 -32.61
C SER A 38 32.41 -16.11 -31.91
N GLN A 39 32.94 -15.13 -32.65
CA GLN A 39 33.76 -14.08 -32.07
C GLN A 39 32.91 -13.05 -31.34
N ASN A 40 33.27 -12.81 -30.08
CA ASN A 40 32.76 -11.74 -29.25
C ASN A 40 33.94 -10.90 -28.79
N VAL A 41 33.92 -9.60 -29.08
CA VAL A 41 35.04 -8.70 -28.80
C VAL A 41 34.52 -7.54 -27.97
N GLN A 42 35.11 -7.33 -26.80
CA GLN A 42 34.85 -6.14 -25.99
C GLN A 42 35.46 -4.88 -26.66
N ILE A 43 34.63 -3.89 -26.89
CA ILE A 43 35.00 -2.64 -27.60
C ILE A 43 35.35 -1.53 -26.61
N THR A 44 34.54 -1.34 -25.56
CA THR A 44 34.81 -0.36 -24.50
C THR A 44 35.33 -1.04 -23.23
N LYS A 45 36.11 -0.32 -22.41
CA LYS A 45 36.73 -0.86 -21.19
C LYS A 45 36.52 0.08 -20.01
N HIS A 46 35.26 0.47 -19.80
CA HIS A 46 34.87 1.27 -18.64
C HIS A 46 34.78 0.40 -17.39
N THR A 47 35.20 0.91 -16.23
CA THR A 47 35.35 0.08 -15.00
C THR A 47 34.63 0.67 -13.78
N GLN A 48 34.05 1.87 -13.87
CA GLN A 48 33.40 2.54 -12.73
C GLN A 48 31.88 2.59 -12.86
N HIS A 49 31.38 2.83 -14.08
CA HIS A 49 29.97 2.95 -14.34
C HIS A 49 29.55 2.12 -15.55
N PRO A 50 28.31 1.69 -15.64
CA PRO A 50 27.82 0.96 -16.80
C PRO A 50 27.70 1.89 -18.03
N VAL A 51 27.98 1.37 -19.21
CA VAL A 51 27.62 1.99 -20.48
C VAL A 51 26.13 1.78 -20.71
N ARG A 52 25.44 2.81 -21.22
CA ARG A 52 24.01 2.83 -21.48
C ARG A 52 23.67 3.48 -22.81
N PHE A 53 22.42 3.31 -23.27
CA PHE A 53 21.85 4.01 -24.44
C PHE A 53 22.68 3.85 -25.74
N LEU A 54 23.11 2.63 -26.04
CA LEU A 54 23.89 2.32 -27.23
C LEU A 54 23.10 2.57 -28.51
N SER A 55 23.67 3.29 -29.44
CA SER A 55 23.18 3.48 -30.80
C SER A 55 24.34 3.48 -31.80
N ILE A 56 24.03 3.32 -33.07
CA ILE A 56 24.98 3.34 -34.17
C ILE A 56 24.48 4.22 -35.31
N ALA A 57 25.36 5.04 -35.88
CA ALA A 57 25.08 5.83 -37.06
C ALA A 57 25.41 5.05 -38.33
N ASP A 58 24.90 5.51 -39.49
CA ASP A 58 25.14 4.88 -40.79
C ASP A 58 26.63 4.79 -41.19
N ASP A 59 27.46 5.67 -40.65
CA ASP A 59 28.91 5.65 -40.88
C ASP A 59 29.67 4.72 -39.93
N GLY A 60 28.95 3.93 -39.14
CA GLY A 60 29.51 2.99 -38.15
C GLY A 60 29.96 3.65 -36.85
N THR A 61 29.69 4.93 -36.63
CA THR A 61 30.02 5.63 -35.37
C THR A 61 29.05 5.16 -34.29
N LEU A 62 29.56 4.59 -33.20
CA LEU A 62 28.79 4.26 -32.02
C LEU A 62 28.57 5.51 -31.17
N CYS A 63 27.37 5.63 -30.58
CA CYS A 63 27.06 6.65 -29.60
C CYS A 63 26.47 5.95 -28.35
N TYR A 64 26.92 6.37 -27.17
CA TYR A 64 26.46 5.78 -25.92
C TYR A 64 26.59 6.75 -24.74
N GLY A 65 25.83 6.49 -23.68
CA GLY A 65 25.91 7.17 -22.39
C GLY A 65 26.95 6.51 -21.48
N TYR A 66 27.75 7.29 -20.80
CA TYR A 66 28.65 6.85 -19.75
C TYR A 66 28.88 7.95 -18.74
N ASP A 67 28.70 7.66 -17.44
CA ASP A 67 28.95 8.58 -16.33
C ASP A 67 28.29 9.97 -16.52
N GLY A 68 27.03 9.99 -16.94
CA GLY A 68 26.25 11.21 -17.21
C GLY A 68 26.69 12.01 -18.42
N GLY A 69 27.62 11.49 -19.23
CA GLY A 69 28.08 12.10 -20.48
C GLY A 69 27.68 11.28 -21.72
N ILE A 70 27.62 11.93 -22.88
CA ILE A 70 27.45 11.27 -24.16
C ILE A 70 28.82 11.08 -24.79
N TYR A 71 29.07 9.89 -25.31
CA TYR A 71 30.33 9.51 -25.94
C TYR A 71 30.09 9.01 -27.36
N THR A 72 31.04 9.29 -28.25
CA THR A 72 31.09 8.71 -29.58
C THR A 72 32.36 7.87 -29.75
N LEU A 73 32.29 6.80 -30.53
CA LEU A 73 33.41 5.90 -30.76
C LEU A 73 33.33 5.32 -32.18
N LYS A 74 34.40 5.45 -32.93
CA LYS A 74 34.63 4.64 -34.15
C LYS A 74 35.46 3.43 -33.79
N GLU A 75 35.15 2.29 -34.37
CA GLU A 75 35.89 1.06 -34.14
C GLU A 75 37.39 1.26 -34.34
N GLY A 76 38.20 0.79 -33.41
CA GLY A 76 39.65 0.97 -33.36
C GLY A 76 40.13 2.36 -32.88
N GLY A 77 39.21 3.27 -32.61
CA GLY A 77 39.51 4.58 -32.01
C GLY A 77 39.36 4.62 -30.49
N ALA A 78 39.62 5.77 -29.89
CA ALA A 78 39.34 6.02 -28.49
C ALA A 78 37.95 6.66 -28.31
N PRO A 79 37.22 6.37 -27.22
CA PRO A 79 35.99 7.08 -26.88
C PRO A 79 36.21 8.59 -26.77
N LYS A 80 35.33 9.38 -27.35
CA LYS A 80 35.33 10.84 -27.28
C LYS A 80 34.07 11.32 -26.60
N LYS A 81 34.21 12.07 -25.51
CA LYS A 81 33.10 12.75 -24.88
C LYS A 81 32.58 13.87 -25.80
N VAL A 82 31.28 13.94 -25.94
CA VAL A 82 30.63 15.03 -26.67
C VAL A 82 30.48 16.21 -25.75
N GLU A 83 31.11 17.31 -26.06
CA GLU A 83 30.97 18.55 -25.34
C GLU A 83 29.66 19.23 -25.77
N ILE A 84 28.71 19.32 -24.81
CA ILE A 84 27.42 19.94 -25.03
C ILE A 84 27.38 21.27 -24.29
N SER A 85 27.09 22.35 -24.98
CA SER A 85 26.82 23.65 -24.41
C SER A 85 25.35 23.98 -24.57
N VAL A 86 24.65 24.15 -23.44
CA VAL A 86 23.24 24.56 -23.43
C VAL A 86 23.19 26.04 -23.02
N VAL A 87 22.67 26.86 -23.91
CA VAL A 87 22.37 28.27 -23.59
C VAL A 87 20.92 28.36 -23.19
N SER A 88 20.66 28.71 -21.94
CA SER A 88 19.31 28.88 -21.42
C SER A 88 19.22 30.13 -20.56
N ASP A 89 18.08 30.80 -20.60
CA ASP A 89 17.75 31.81 -19.62
C ASP A 89 17.47 31.11 -18.29
N LYS A 90 18.39 31.15 -17.35
CA LYS A 90 18.18 30.62 -16.01
C LYS A 90 17.10 31.44 -15.30
N THR A 91 15.87 31.01 -15.37
CA THR A 91 14.76 31.53 -14.58
C THR A 91 14.55 30.72 -13.31
N ASP A 92 15.62 30.10 -12.80
CA ASP A 92 15.57 29.30 -11.59
C ASP A 92 15.14 30.16 -10.42
N ARG A 93 13.88 30.02 -10.07
CA ARG A 93 13.35 30.59 -8.83
C ARG A 93 13.69 29.63 -7.71
N ASP A 94 14.75 29.93 -6.97
CA ASP A 94 15.14 29.13 -5.78
C ASP A 94 14.06 29.11 -4.71
N LEU A 95 13.12 30.04 -4.78
CA LEU A 95 12.04 30.20 -3.84
C LEU A 95 10.74 30.58 -4.57
N ILE A 96 9.72 29.77 -4.42
CA ILE A 96 8.37 30.03 -4.92
C ILE A 96 7.42 30.11 -3.73
N ARG A 97 6.95 31.31 -3.43
CA ARG A 97 5.98 31.50 -2.36
C ARG A 97 4.56 31.17 -2.83
N ARG A 98 3.89 30.27 -2.10
CA ARG A 98 2.54 29.78 -2.43
C ARG A 98 1.63 29.84 -1.20
N ILE A 99 0.35 30.00 -1.43
CA ILE A 99 -0.69 29.75 -0.41
C ILE A 99 -1.35 28.43 -0.75
N GLN A 100 -1.27 27.49 0.18
CA GLN A 100 -1.95 26.19 0.05
C GLN A 100 -3.18 26.14 0.98
N ARG A 101 -4.26 25.55 0.46
CA ARG A 101 -5.55 25.38 1.14
C ARG A 101 -6.01 23.92 1.23
N SER A 102 -5.14 23.00 0.82
CA SER A 102 -5.31 21.56 0.87
C SER A 102 -3.94 20.87 0.92
N GLY A 103 -3.91 19.55 1.08
CA GLY A 103 -2.66 18.79 1.16
C GLY A 103 -2.22 18.50 2.60
N ALA A 104 -3.06 18.81 3.60
CA ALA A 104 -2.80 18.45 4.99
C ALA A 104 -2.66 16.93 5.14
N ARG A 105 -1.68 16.52 5.93
CA ARG A 105 -1.48 15.15 6.39
C ARG A 105 -1.41 15.17 7.90
N GLU A 106 -1.73 14.08 8.54
CA GLU A 106 -1.66 13.94 10.00
C GLU A 106 -2.27 15.14 10.72
N ILE A 107 -3.08 14.95 11.68
CA ILE A 107 -3.67 16.04 12.47
C ILE A 107 -3.57 15.72 13.97
N ALA A 108 -3.42 16.77 14.78
CA ALA A 108 -3.59 16.71 16.22
C ALA A 108 -4.53 17.82 16.66
N LEU A 109 -5.45 17.50 17.56
CA LEU A 109 -6.44 18.45 18.08
C LEU A 109 -5.95 19.06 19.39
N SER A 110 -6.01 20.38 19.52
CA SER A 110 -5.72 21.02 20.82
C SER A 110 -6.70 20.54 21.90
N PRO A 111 -6.25 20.42 23.19
CA PRO A 111 -7.09 19.87 24.26
C PRO A 111 -8.40 20.63 24.50
N ASP A 112 -8.47 21.90 24.14
CA ASP A 112 -9.66 22.75 24.24
C ASP A 112 -10.49 22.78 22.95
N ALA A 113 -10.06 22.04 21.91
CA ALA A 113 -10.68 21.98 20.59
C ALA A 113 -10.86 23.36 19.94
N LYS A 114 -9.88 24.25 20.06
CA LYS A 114 -9.85 25.55 19.38
C LYS A 114 -8.90 25.60 18.19
N GLU A 115 -7.89 24.73 18.21
CA GLU A 115 -6.88 24.66 17.16
C GLU A 115 -6.66 23.21 16.72
N VAL A 116 -6.23 23.04 15.49
CA VAL A 116 -5.73 21.77 14.96
C VAL A 116 -4.34 21.99 14.34
N ALA A 117 -3.39 21.18 14.77
CA ALA A 117 -2.09 21.07 14.14
C ALA A 117 -2.16 20.06 12.99
N PHE A 118 -1.39 20.29 11.94
CA PHE A 118 -1.30 19.40 10.78
C PHE A 118 0.06 19.51 10.09
N ILE A 119 0.41 18.50 9.34
CA ILE A 119 1.61 18.48 8.50
C ILE A 119 1.25 18.89 7.07
N LEU A 120 2.01 19.82 6.51
CA LEU A 120 1.93 20.23 5.11
C LEU A 120 3.31 20.29 4.49
N ARG A 121 3.57 19.41 3.50
CA ARG A 121 4.87 19.29 2.81
C ARG A 121 6.07 19.23 3.76
N GLY A 122 5.94 18.49 4.84
CA GLY A 122 7.00 18.30 5.83
C GLY A 122 6.99 19.26 7.01
N ASP A 123 6.36 20.41 6.90
CA ASP A 123 6.32 21.39 8.00
C ASP A 123 5.07 21.25 8.87
N VAL A 124 5.20 21.60 10.15
CA VAL A 124 4.13 21.70 11.12
C VAL A 124 3.40 23.03 11.00
N TYR A 125 2.09 22.98 10.85
CA TYR A 125 1.18 24.14 10.86
C TYR A 125 0.13 23.99 11.92
N VAL A 126 -0.42 25.10 12.41
CA VAL A 126 -1.60 25.15 13.29
C VAL A 126 -2.62 26.09 12.69
N THR A 127 -3.89 25.66 12.66
CA THR A 127 -5.00 26.52 12.24
C THR A 127 -6.11 26.55 13.28
N SER A 128 -6.83 27.69 13.35
CA SER A 128 -8.00 27.83 14.21
C SER A 128 -9.17 27.01 13.66
N LEU A 129 -9.92 26.36 14.56
CA LEU A 129 -11.15 25.63 14.21
C LEU A 129 -12.35 26.55 13.96
N GLU A 130 -12.28 27.78 14.41
CA GLU A 130 -13.36 28.76 14.31
C GLU A 130 -13.10 29.83 13.24
N TYR A 131 -11.83 30.23 13.11
CA TYR A 131 -11.38 31.28 12.19
C TYR A 131 -10.33 30.70 11.22
N ASN A 132 -10.09 31.36 10.09
CA ASN A 132 -9.13 30.89 9.08
C ASN A 132 -7.67 31.27 9.40
N THR A 133 -7.34 31.62 10.66
CA THR A 133 -6.00 31.99 11.05
C THR A 133 -5.11 30.75 11.07
N THR A 134 -4.10 30.73 10.24
CA THR A 134 -3.12 29.65 10.12
C THR A 134 -1.73 30.16 10.41
N LYS A 135 -0.94 29.42 11.18
CA LYS A 135 0.45 29.75 11.51
C LYS A 135 1.36 28.57 11.19
N GLN A 136 2.47 28.84 10.57
CA GLN A 136 3.57 27.92 10.38
C GLN A 136 4.36 27.83 11.70
N ILE A 137 4.63 26.62 12.18
CA ILE A 137 5.38 26.35 13.42
C ILE A 137 6.83 26.02 13.09
N THR A 138 7.06 25.15 12.09
CA THR A 138 8.39 24.80 11.59
C THR A 138 8.57 25.33 10.17
N ASN A 139 9.82 25.61 9.79
CA ASN A 139 10.18 26.02 8.42
C ASN A 139 11.58 25.47 8.14
N THR A 140 11.64 24.18 7.85
CA THR A 140 12.88 23.44 7.63
C THR A 140 12.94 22.93 6.19
N ALA A 141 14.09 22.44 5.75
CA ALA A 141 14.20 21.74 4.48
C ALA A 141 13.83 20.26 4.61
N GLU A 142 13.86 19.76 5.85
CA GLU A 142 13.63 18.37 6.24
C GLU A 142 12.15 18.14 6.52
N GLN A 143 11.82 16.91 6.83
CA GLN A 143 10.45 16.49 7.10
C GLN A 143 10.18 16.42 8.60
N GLU A 144 9.06 17.00 9.03
CA GLU A 144 8.42 16.76 10.33
C GLU A 144 7.23 15.82 10.18
N ARG A 145 7.00 14.94 11.19
CA ARG A 145 5.89 13.98 11.23
C ARG A 145 5.45 13.68 12.65
N ASN A 146 4.28 13.02 12.78
CA ASN A 146 3.72 12.49 14.02
C ASN A 146 3.58 13.54 15.13
N ILE A 147 2.71 14.49 14.89
CA ILE A 147 2.43 15.61 15.79
C ILE A 147 1.49 15.20 16.94
N ASP A 148 1.77 15.72 18.14
CA ASP A 148 0.86 15.61 19.29
C ASP A 148 0.88 16.87 20.15
N PHE A 149 -0.28 17.26 20.71
CA PHE A 149 -0.39 18.38 21.65
C PHE A 149 -0.14 17.94 23.08
N SER A 150 0.59 18.77 23.85
CA SER A 150 0.64 18.60 25.31
C SER A 150 -0.76 18.72 25.93
N PRO A 151 -1.05 18.00 27.02
CA PRO A 151 -2.38 18.03 27.69
C PRO A 151 -2.84 19.41 28.14
N ASP A 152 -1.91 20.35 28.34
CA ASP A 152 -2.20 21.76 28.67
C ASP A 152 -2.36 22.67 27.42
N GLY A 153 -2.12 22.12 26.23
CA GLY A 153 -2.22 22.81 24.95
C GLY A 153 -1.11 23.82 24.65
N ARG A 154 -0.04 23.84 25.45
CA ARG A 154 1.02 24.85 25.35
C ARG A 154 2.23 24.40 24.54
N SER A 155 2.32 23.12 24.24
CA SER A 155 3.43 22.54 23.48
C SER A 155 2.91 21.59 22.41
N ILE A 156 3.69 21.42 21.34
CA ILE A 156 3.49 20.41 20.30
C ILE A 156 4.79 19.63 20.18
N VAL A 157 4.74 18.28 20.25
CA VAL A 157 5.85 17.41 19.90
C VAL A 157 5.70 16.86 18.50
N TYR A 158 6.82 16.61 17.85
CA TYR A 158 6.90 16.01 16.52
C TYR A 158 8.27 15.34 16.34
N ALA A 159 8.34 14.40 15.41
CA ALA A 159 9.60 13.87 14.89
C ALA A 159 10.09 14.73 13.73
N SER A 160 11.38 15.02 13.66
CA SER A 160 12.02 15.76 12.55
C SER A 160 13.28 15.02 12.10
N GLU A 161 13.51 14.93 10.78
CA GLU A 161 14.67 14.25 10.17
C GLU A 161 15.86 15.20 9.94
N ARG A 162 15.99 16.21 10.76
CA ARG A 162 17.12 17.15 10.66
C ARG A 162 18.44 16.41 10.85
N GLU A 163 19.48 16.86 10.12
CA GLU A 163 20.80 16.25 10.14
C GLU A 163 20.81 14.79 9.65
N GLY A 164 19.79 14.37 8.88
CA GLY A 164 19.68 13.03 8.31
C GLY A 164 19.28 11.95 9.31
N LEU A 165 18.79 12.32 10.50
CA LEU A 165 18.36 11.38 11.54
C LEU A 165 17.09 11.87 12.23
N TRP A 166 16.08 11.04 12.30
CA TRP A 166 14.86 11.33 13.04
C TRP A 166 15.12 11.52 14.53
N GLN A 167 14.69 12.67 15.05
CA GLN A 167 14.74 12.99 16.49
C GLN A 167 13.45 13.68 16.92
N ILE A 168 13.16 13.65 18.23
CA ILE A 168 11.97 14.29 18.77
C ILE A 168 12.26 15.74 19.12
N TYR A 169 11.40 16.62 18.64
CA TYR A 169 11.40 18.05 18.93
C TYR A 169 10.11 18.46 19.60
N GLN A 170 10.17 19.56 20.35
CA GLN A 170 9.04 20.18 21.02
C GLN A 170 9.05 21.68 20.74
N SER A 171 7.92 22.20 20.24
CA SER A 171 7.67 23.64 20.11
C SER A 171 6.71 24.09 21.21
N THR A 172 7.09 25.13 21.95
CA THR A 172 6.34 25.61 23.14
C THR A 172 6.06 27.10 23.03
N LEU A 173 4.86 27.54 23.46
CA LEU A 173 4.50 28.95 23.62
C LEU A 173 5.40 29.60 24.67
N ALA A 174 6.29 30.50 24.25
CA ALA A 174 7.26 31.16 25.12
C ALA A 174 6.59 32.09 26.12
N ASN A 175 5.60 32.87 25.66
CA ASN A 175 4.88 33.80 26.48
C ASN A 175 3.77 33.07 27.30
N LYS A 176 3.84 33.18 28.64
CA LYS A 176 2.89 32.52 29.56
C LYS A 176 1.45 33.01 29.43
N ASP A 177 1.23 34.21 28.94
CA ASP A 177 -0.09 34.80 28.77
C ASP A 177 -0.76 34.36 27.46
N GLU A 178 0.00 33.85 26.50
CA GLU A 178 -0.50 33.31 25.24
C GLU A 178 -1.05 31.89 25.44
N LYS A 179 -2.20 31.62 24.81
CA LYS A 179 -2.93 30.35 24.93
C LYS A 179 -3.09 29.60 23.61
N LEU A 180 -2.83 30.24 22.50
CA LEU A 180 -3.09 29.72 21.16
C LEU A 180 -1.83 29.89 20.29
N PHE A 181 -1.46 28.85 19.56
CA PHE A 181 -0.34 28.89 18.61
C PHE A 181 -0.61 29.83 17.44
N THR A 182 -1.84 29.92 16.97
CA THR A 182 -2.24 30.78 15.85
C THR A 182 -1.96 32.27 16.12
N TYR A 183 -1.91 32.69 17.37
CA TYR A 183 -1.63 34.06 17.83
C TYR A 183 -0.31 34.22 18.57
N ALA A 184 0.50 33.16 18.68
CA ALA A 184 1.76 33.21 19.40
C ALA A 184 2.70 34.24 18.79
N THR A 185 3.32 35.07 19.65
CA THR A 185 4.34 36.04 19.23
C THR A 185 5.74 35.45 19.23
N ASP A 186 5.97 34.45 20.09
CA ASP A 186 7.23 33.75 20.22
C ASP A 186 6.99 32.27 20.54
N ILE A 187 7.70 31.38 19.82
CA ILE A 187 7.65 29.93 19.97
C ILE A 187 9.07 29.44 20.16
N GLN A 188 9.33 28.77 21.28
CA GLN A 188 10.61 28.16 21.56
C GLN A 188 10.60 26.70 21.14
N GLU A 189 11.64 26.30 20.41
CA GLU A 189 11.85 24.92 19.99
C GLU A 189 12.97 24.29 20.81
N GLU A 190 12.78 23.04 21.24
CA GLU A 190 13.77 22.22 21.94
C GLU A 190 13.83 20.84 21.29
N ARG A 191 15.06 20.33 21.06
CA ARG A 191 15.29 18.92 20.72
C ARG A 191 15.27 18.09 21.99
N LEU A 192 14.35 17.13 22.10
CA LEU A 192 14.16 16.30 23.28
C LEU A 192 15.09 15.09 23.31
N THR A 193 15.34 14.46 22.16
CA THR A 193 16.22 13.29 22.03
C THR A 193 17.55 13.64 21.37
N GLN A 194 18.62 12.99 21.81
CA GLN A 194 19.99 13.20 21.29
C GLN A 194 20.67 11.84 21.10
N SER A 195 19.93 10.84 20.63
CA SER A 195 20.43 9.50 20.36
C SER A 195 21.13 9.44 19.00
N SER A 196 22.05 8.51 18.84
CA SER A 196 22.59 8.14 17.51
C SER A 196 21.63 7.21 16.73
N ALA A 197 20.52 6.80 17.36
CA ALA A 197 19.45 6.02 16.77
C ALA A 197 18.28 6.93 16.35
N THR A 198 17.47 6.47 15.41
CA THR A 198 16.25 7.17 14.99
C THR A 198 15.24 7.18 16.12
N SER A 199 14.67 8.35 16.42
CA SER A 199 13.58 8.55 17.38
C SER A 199 12.36 9.09 16.66
N PHE A 200 11.21 8.39 16.75
CA PHE A 200 10.05 8.65 15.89
C PHE A 200 8.74 8.53 16.67
N GLN A 201 7.65 9.06 16.13
CA GLN A 201 6.27 8.88 16.59
C GLN A 201 6.07 9.26 18.08
N PRO A 202 6.35 10.53 18.48
CA PRO A 202 6.20 10.95 19.87
C PRO A 202 4.72 11.05 20.29
N LEU A 203 4.45 10.78 21.58
CA LEU A 203 3.13 10.89 22.19
C LEU A 203 3.23 11.31 23.66
N TYR A 204 2.58 12.41 24.03
CA TYR A 204 2.53 12.86 25.43
C TYR A 204 1.81 11.88 26.34
N SER A 205 2.31 11.72 27.56
CA SER A 205 1.52 11.12 28.65
C SER A 205 0.34 12.04 29.00
N PRO A 206 -0.83 11.50 29.40
CA PRO A 206 -1.99 12.31 29.80
C PRO A 206 -1.73 13.30 30.93
N ASP A 207 -0.76 13.05 31.82
CA ASP A 207 -0.35 13.97 32.87
C ASP A 207 0.68 15.03 32.40
N GLY A 208 1.11 14.97 31.16
CA GLY A 208 2.02 15.93 30.51
C GLY A 208 3.46 15.90 31.01
N LYS A 209 3.87 14.89 31.79
CA LYS A 209 5.22 14.84 32.35
C LYS A 209 6.22 14.08 31.50
N GLU A 210 5.74 13.23 30.60
CA GLU A 210 6.54 12.33 29.82
C GLU A 210 6.10 12.31 28.35
N VAL A 211 7.02 11.91 27.48
CA VAL A 211 6.76 11.63 26.08
C VAL A 211 7.25 10.23 25.77
N ALA A 212 6.35 9.37 25.27
CA ALA A 212 6.72 8.10 24.68
C ALA A 212 7.15 8.32 23.22
N PHE A 213 8.07 7.52 22.74
CA PHE A 213 8.53 7.53 21.35
C PHE A 213 9.08 6.16 20.95
N LEU A 214 9.24 5.94 19.64
CA LEU A 214 9.87 4.74 19.11
C LEU A 214 11.35 5.04 18.82
N GLU A 215 12.23 4.21 19.34
CA GLU A 215 13.65 4.19 18.95
C GLU A 215 13.88 2.99 18.03
N ASN A 216 14.71 3.18 17.00
CA ASN A 216 14.94 2.14 15.99
C ASN A 216 13.64 1.54 15.41
N ARG A 217 12.62 2.39 15.27
CA ARG A 217 11.32 2.08 14.66
C ARG A 217 10.37 1.18 15.46
N SER A 218 10.82 0.39 16.41
CA SER A 218 9.99 -0.61 17.11
C SER A 218 10.16 -0.65 18.63
N GLU A 219 11.27 -0.13 19.17
CA GLU A 219 11.48 -0.07 20.61
C GLU A 219 10.70 1.08 21.25
N ILE A 220 9.79 0.81 22.18
CA ILE A 220 9.05 1.86 22.89
C ILE A 220 9.92 2.40 24.02
N ARG A 221 10.22 3.70 23.95
CA ARG A 221 10.97 4.44 24.96
C ARG A 221 10.15 5.59 25.52
N VAL A 222 10.50 6.03 26.72
CA VAL A 222 9.85 7.15 27.38
C VAL A 222 10.91 8.10 27.91
N ILE A 223 10.77 9.39 27.60
CA ILE A 223 11.56 10.47 28.13
C ILE A 223 10.77 11.24 29.20
N ASN A 224 11.37 11.47 30.36
CA ASN A 224 10.82 12.38 31.37
C ASN A 224 11.22 13.82 31.02
N LEU A 225 10.23 14.70 30.83
CA LEU A 225 10.47 16.06 30.33
C LEU A 225 11.25 16.95 31.31
N ALA A 226 11.11 16.73 32.60
CA ALA A 226 11.79 17.51 33.63
C ALA A 226 13.24 17.06 33.86
N THR A 227 13.49 15.74 33.89
CA THR A 227 14.82 15.18 34.15
C THR A 227 15.63 14.85 32.92
N LYS A 228 14.96 14.81 31.75
CA LYS A 228 15.50 14.37 30.44
C LYS A 228 16.02 12.90 30.44
N GLN A 229 15.66 12.13 31.47
CA GLN A 229 16.01 10.73 31.53
C GLN A 229 15.12 9.90 30.61
N VAL A 230 15.75 9.00 29.84
CA VAL A 230 15.09 8.08 28.89
C VAL A 230 15.16 6.67 29.47
N ARG A 231 14.07 5.92 29.34
CA ARG A 231 14.00 4.49 29.71
C ARG A 231 13.34 3.68 28.61
N THR A 232 13.71 2.42 28.46
CA THR A 232 13.03 1.45 27.60
C THR A 232 11.79 0.92 28.32
N VAL A 233 10.67 0.88 27.61
CA VAL A 233 9.38 0.36 28.09
C VAL A 233 9.09 -0.99 27.47
N MET A 234 9.32 -1.14 26.15
CA MET A 234 9.20 -2.40 25.44
C MET A 234 10.35 -2.57 24.44
N ASP A 235 11.01 -3.72 24.50
CA ASP A 235 12.09 -4.10 23.58
C ASP A 235 11.56 -4.25 22.14
N GLY A 236 12.30 -3.73 21.17
CA GLY A 236 11.93 -3.73 19.76
C GLY A 236 11.74 -5.11 19.11
N LYS A 237 12.28 -6.18 19.73
CA LYS A 237 12.08 -7.57 19.26
C LYS A 237 10.62 -8.06 19.31
N PHE A 238 9.75 -7.38 20.07
CA PHE A 238 8.34 -7.71 20.21
C PHE A 238 7.44 -6.99 19.19
N GLU A 239 8.02 -6.16 18.32
CA GLU A 239 7.31 -5.44 17.29
C GLU A 239 8.17 -5.37 16.01
N TYR A 240 7.56 -5.06 14.89
CA TYR A 240 8.22 -4.83 13.62
C TYR A 240 7.53 -3.68 12.87
N SER A 241 8.28 -2.66 12.51
CA SER A 241 7.78 -1.55 11.71
C SER A 241 8.04 -1.80 10.23
N TYR A 242 6.98 -1.85 9.44
CA TYR A 242 7.04 -1.98 8.00
C TYR A 242 7.17 -0.61 7.30
N SER A 243 6.54 0.42 7.88
CA SER A 243 6.67 1.81 7.43
C SER A 243 6.76 2.76 8.61
N ASP A 244 7.45 3.89 8.45
CA ASP A 244 7.55 4.87 9.53
C ASP A 244 6.17 5.39 9.90
N GLY A 245 5.86 5.36 11.20
CA GLY A 245 4.56 5.77 11.74
C GLY A 245 3.47 4.70 11.71
N ASP A 246 3.80 3.44 11.41
CA ASP A 246 2.84 2.34 11.35
C ASP A 246 2.60 1.65 12.70
N GLN A 247 3.34 2.02 13.73
CA GLN A 247 3.16 1.45 15.04
C GLN A 247 1.98 2.07 15.76
N TRP A 248 1.15 1.24 16.39
CA TRP A 248 0.05 1.69 17.19
C TRP A 248 0.38 1.50 18.66
N TYR A 249 0.42 2.60 19.43
CA TYR A 249 0.47 2.56 20.87
C TYR A 249 -0.25 3.76 21.49
N GLN A 250 -0.73 3.60 22.71
CA GLN A 250 -1.52 4.62 23.40
C GLN A 250 -1.31 4.55 24.92
N TRP A 251 -1.07 5.70 25.54
CA TRP A 251 -1.02 5.81 26.99
C TRP A 251 -2.38 5.51 27.64
N SER A 252 -2.35 4.85 28.81
CA SER A 252 -3.52 4.74 29.68
C SER A 252 -3.90 6.11 30.28
N PRO A 253 -5.18 6.33 30.63
CA PRO A 253 -5.63 7.59 31.23
C PRO A 253 -4.89 7.99 32.51
N ASP A 254 -4.33 7.04 33.24
CA ASP A 254 -3.55 7.27 34.47
C ASP A 254 -2.03 7.43 34.23
N SER A 255 -1.58 7.46 32.97
CA SER A 255 -0.18 7.60 32.56
C SER A 255 0.77 6.50 33.06
N ARG A 256 0.25 5.32 33.42
CA ARG A 256 1.04 4.24 33.99
C ARG A 256 1.26 3.06 33.09
N TRP A 257 0.46 2.95 32.05
CA TRP A 257 0.46 1.82 31.13
C TRP A 257 0.41 2.29 29.66
N ILE A 258 0.82 1.42 28.77
CA ILE A 258 0.73 1.62 27.31
C ILE A 258 0.04 0.39 26.71
N LEU A 259 -1.01 0.61 25.90
CA LEU A 259 -1.51 -0.38 24.94
C LEU A 259 -0.69 -0.29 23.67
N THR A 260 -0.29 -1.42 23.12
CA THR A 260 0.49 -1.46 21.88
C THR A 260 0.18 -2.72 21.06
N ASN A 261 0.48 -2.66 19.77
CA ASN A 261 0.57 -3.87 18.95
C ASN A 261 1.71 -4.76 19.47
N TYR A 262 1.58 -6.07 19.26
CA TYR A 262 2.54 -7.06 19.77
C TYR A 262 2.63 -8.24 18.81
N ILE A 263 3.80 -8.52 18.28
CA ILE A 263 4.03 -9.69 17.39
C ILE A 263 4.63 -10.88 18.15
N GLY A 264 5.14 -10.68 19.36
CA GLY A 264 5.82 -11.72 20.11
C GLY A 264 6.96 -12.34 19.32
N VAL A 265 6.88 -13.65 19.11
CA VAL A 265 7.84 -14.39 18.29
C VAL A 265 7.12 -14.97 17.08
N GLY A 266 7.41 -14.41 15.89
CA GLY A 266 6.90 -14.94 14.62
C GLY A 266 5.46 -14.53 14.25
N GLY A 267 4.85 -13.59 14.97
CA GLY A 267 3.46 -13.16 14.75
C GLY A 267 3.28 -11.99 13.78
N TRP A 268 4.15 -11.82 12.80
CA TRP A 268 4.11 -10.65 11.91
C TRP A 268 2.74 -10.40 11.25
N ASN A 269 2.07 -11.44 10.76
CA ASN A 269 0.75 -11.35 10.12
C ASN A 269 -0.42 -11.62 11.08
N ASN A 270 -0.15 -11.93 12.36
CA ASN A 270 -1.13 -12.24 13.38
C ASN A 270 -0.76 -11.47 14.65
N LYS A 271 -0.88 -10.15 14.58
CA LYS A 271 -0.56 -9.27 15.71
C LYS A 271 -1.58 -9.47 16.84
N ASP A 272 -1.08 -9.41 18.05
CA ASP A 272 -1.90 -9.28 19.26
C ASP A 272 -1.85 -7.85 19.80
N VAL A 273 -2.64 -7.57 20.82
CA VAL A 273 -2.57 -6.36 21.63
C VAL A 273 -1.89 -6.67 22.96
N ALA A 274 -0.90 -5.88 23.34
CA ALA A 274 -0.26 -5.96 24.64
C ALA A 274 -0.53 -4.75 25.52
N LEU A 275 -0.54 -4.99 26.85
CA LEU A 275 -0.51 -4.00 27.90
C LEU A 275 0.89 -3.99 28.52
N VAL A 276 1.54 -2.84 28.49
CA VAL A 276 2.93 -2.69 28.92
C VAL A 276 3.01 -1.68 30.07
N ASN A 277 3.75 -2.03 31.14
CA ASN A 277 3.97 -1.12 32.23
C ASN A 277 4.94 0.00 31.83
N ALA A 278 4.48 1.24 31.87
CA ALA A 278 5.25 2.39 31.40
C ALA A 278 6.45 2.74 32.30
N SER A 279 6.61 2.12 33.48
CA SER A 279 7.79 2.30 34.31
C SER A 279 9.06 1.69 33.74
N GLY A 280 8.95 0.80 32.76
CA GLY A 280 10.08 0.09 32.15
C GLY A 280 10.59 -1.07 33.03
N ASN A 281 9.74 -1.65 33.88
CA ASN A 281 10.09 -2.80 34.71
C ASN A 281 10.06 -4.14 33.97
N GLY A 282 9.77 -4.14 32.64
CA GLY A 282 9.69 -5.35 31.83
C GLY A 282 8.36 -6.09 31.92
N GLU A 283 7.35 -5.54 32.58
CA GLU A 283 6.02 -6.15 32.71
C GLU A 283 5.22 -5.94 31.43
N ILE A 284 4.97 -7.04 30.71
CA ILE A 284 4.21 -7.07 29.43
C ILE A 284 3.15 -8.15 29.54
N HIS A 285 1.90 -7.79 29.28
CA HIS A 285 0.77 -8.71 29.21
C HIS A 285 0.22 -8.76 27.79
N ASN A 286 0.36 -9.89 27.09
CA ASN A 286 -0.37 -10.12 25.86
C ASN A 286 -1.87 -10.27 26.22
N LEU A 287 -2.70 -9.32 25.77
CA LEU A 287 -4.11 -9.25 26.15
C LEU A 287 -4.99 -10.15 25.31
N THR A 288 -4.80 -10.21 24.01
CA THR A 288 -5.72 -10.86 23.08
C THR A 288 -5.40 -12.34 22.86
N GLN A 289 -4.12 -12.71 22.84
CA GLN A 289 -3.63 -14.10 22.75
C GLN A 289 -4.36 -14.91 21.69
N SER A 290 -4.51 -14.33 20.50
CA SER A 290 -5.33 -14.91 19.46
C SER A 290 -4.50 -15.31 18.23
N GLY A 291 -4.98 -16.25 17.43
CA GLY A 291 -4.37 -16.56 16.13
C GLY A 291 -4.87 -15.65 15.00
N TYR A 292 -5.55 -14.57 15.32
CA TYR A 292 -6.08 -13.57 14.41
C TYR A 292 -5.22 -12.31 14.40
N ASN A 293 -5.51 -11.39 13.51
CA ASN A 293 -4.82 -10.10 13.46
C ASN A 293 -5.59 -9.07 14.30
N ASP A 294 -5.10 -8.79 15.50
CA ASP A 294 -5.68 -7.88 16.48
C ASP A 294 -4.85 -6.59 16.53
N THR A 295 -5.43 -5.45 16.15
CA THR A 295 -4.69 -4.17 15.99
C THR A 295 -5.51 -2.96 16.42
N GLY A 296 -4.85 -1.80 16.54
CA GLY A 296 -5.51 -0.52 16.73
C GLY A 296 -6.25 -0.36 18.05
N ALA A 297 -5.72 -0.94 19.12
CA ALA A 297 -6.37 -0.91 20.43
C ALA A 297 -6.49 0.51 21.00
N ARG A 298 -7.64 0.85 21.56
CA ARG A 298 -7.93 2.13 22.22
C ARG A 298 -8.55 1.94 23.58
N TRP A 299 -8.10 2.74 24.52
CA TRP A 299 -8.75 2.85 25.83
C TRP A 299 -10.15 3.43 25.69
N VAL A 300 -11.09 2.85 26.39
CA VAL A 300 -12.49 3.33 26.48
C VAL A 300 -12.99 3.20 27.93
N LEU A 301 -14.12 3.82 28.23
CA LEU A 301 -14.76 3.78 29.55
C LEU A 301 -13.79 4.15 30.69
N ASP A 302 -13.05 5.25 30.50
CA ASP A 302 -12.06 5.79 31.43
C ASP A 302 -10.98 4.76 31.87
N GLY A 303 -10.59 3.87 30.94
CA GLY A 303 -9.55 2.85 31.14
C GLY A 303 -10.05 1.51 31.65
N LYS A 304 -11.35 1.34 31.88
CA LYS A 304 -11.94 0.08 32.31
C LYS A 304 -12.07 -0.97 31.21
N ALA A 305 -11.91 -0.54 29.95
CA ALA A 305 -11.97 -1.41 28.78
C ALA A 305 -11.08 -0.88 27.65
N MET A 306 -10.85 -1.73 26.66
CA MET A 306 -10.28 -1.35 25.38
C MET A 306 -11.18 -1.83 24.23
N ILE A 307 -11.18 -1.10 23.10
CA ILE A 307 -11.68 -1.59 21.82
C ILE A 307 -10.51 -1.84 20.88
N TRP A 308 -10.66 -2.77 19.94
CA TRP A 308 -9.66 -3.07 18.91
C TRP A 308 -10.30 -3.66 17.66
N GLU A 309 -9.59 -3.65 16.54
CA GLU A 309 -9.96 -4.31 15.29
C GLU A 309 -9.43 -5.76 15.27
N SER A 310 -10.27 -6.72 14.81
CA SER A 310 -9.90 -8.12 14.66
C SER A 310 -10.58 -8.74 13.44
N ASP A 311 -9.89 -9.62 12.72
CA ASP A 311 -10.43 -10.39 11.58
C ASP A 311 -11.03 -11.75 11.98
N ARG A 312 -11.31 -11.97 13.29
CA ARG A 312 -11.75 -13.28 13.83
C ARG A 312 -13.16 -13.72 13.43
N ALA A 313 -14.01 -12.81 12.98
CA ALA A 313 -15.39 -13.15 12.57
C ALA A 313 -15.66 -12.85 11.09
N GLY A 314 -14.88 -12.01 10.45
CA GLY A 314 -15.01 -11.67 9.05
C GLY A 314 -14.30 -12.65 8.11
N TYR A 315 -14.34 -12.34 6.81
CA TYR A 315 -13.52 -13.05 5.84
C TYR A 315 -12.05 -12.87 6.19
N ARG A 316 -11.33 -13.95 6.31
CA ARG A 316 -9.90 -13.95 6.55
C ARG A 316 -9.17 -14.52 5.35
N SER A 317 -8.19 -13.80 4.88
CA SER A 317 -7.27 -14.21 3.85
C SER A 317 -5.87 -14.30 4.44
N HIS A 318 -5.23 -15.45 4.37
CA HIS A 318 -3.88 -15.65 4.86
C HIS A 318 -2.91 -14.81 4.04
N GLY A 319 -2.39 -13.72 4.64
CA GLY A 319 -1.43 -12.83 4.00
C GLY A 319 -1.97 -11.98 2.86
N SER A 320 -3.20 -12.18 2.39
CA SER A 320 -3.79 -11.29 1.39
C SER A 320 -4.43 -10.06 2.03
N TRP A 321 -4.34 -8.93 1.34
CA TRP A 321 -4.85 -7.65 1.81
C TRP A 321 -6.38 -7.50 1.61
N GLY A 322 -7.15 -8.55 1.88
CA GLY A 322 -8.59 -8.58 1.65
C GLY A 322 -9.40 -9.00 2.86
N ALA A 323 -8.78 -9.15 4.04
CA ALA A 323 -9.49 -9.50 5.25
C ALA A 323 -10.54 -8.45 5.64
N GLU A 324 -11.67 -8.93 6.16
CA GLU A 324 -12.73 -8.10 6.72
C GLU A 324 -12.66 -8.18 8.24
N GLY A 325 -12.60 -7.03 8.88
CA GLY A 325 -12.47 -6.89 10.32
C GLY A 325 -13.78 -6.51 11.01
N ASP A 326 -13.74 -6.60 12.31
CA ASP A 326 -14.76 -6.22 13.26
C ASP A 326 -14.16 -5.47 14.43
N ILE A 327 -14.94 -4.63 15.09
CA ILE A 327 -14.55 -3.99 16.33
C ILE A 327 -15.03 -4.84 17.50
N TYR A 328 -14.11 -5.13 18.40
CA TYR A 328 -14.34 -5.83 19.66
C TYR A 328 -14.08 -4.92 20.85
N ILE A 329 -14.66 -5.25 22.00
CA ILE A 329 -14.36 -4.65 23.29
C ILE A 329 -13.95 -5.73 24.28
N MET A 330 -12.91 -5.46 25.09
CA MET A 330 -12.47 -6.27 26.23
C MET A 330 -12.57 -5.43 27.50
N PHE A 331 -13.18 -5.98 28.53
CA PHE A 331 -13.31 -5.31 29.82
C PHE A 331 -12.26 -5.82 30.80
N PHE A 332 -11.57 -4.88 31.46
CA PHE A 332 -10.62 -5.14 32.55
C PHE A 332 -11.28 -5.11 33.92
N ASP A 333 -12.52 -4.64 33.97
CA ASP A 333 -13.31 -4.48 35.18
C ASP A 333 -14.65 -5.23 35.04
N LEU A 334 -14.98 -6.08 36.01
CA LEU A 334 -16.17 -6.92 35.94
C LEU A 334 -17.47 -6.09 36.01
N GLU A 335 -17.50 -5.07 36.90
CA GLU A 335 -18.67 -4.20 37.05
C GLU A 335 -18.98 -3.44 35.76
N ALA A 336 -17.93 -2.95 35.06
CA ALA A 336 -18.09 -2.30 33.77
C ALA A 336 -18.63 -3.26 32.71
N TYR A 337 -18.20 -4.54 32.73
CA TYR A 337 -18.72 -5.58 31.85
C TYR A 337 -20.19 -5.89 32.11
N GLU A 338 -20.56 -6.11 33.34
CA GLU A 338 -21.96 -6.37 33.74
C GLU A 338 -22.87 -5.20 33.38
N ARG A 339 -22.45 -3.98 33.68
CA ARG A 339 -23.17 -2.76 33.28
C ARG A 339 -23.33 -2.62 31.75
N PHE A 340 -22.31 -3.01 31.01
CA PHE A 340 -22.38 -2.98 29.54
C PHE A 340 -23.40 -4.00 29.01
N LEU A 341 -23.57 -5.16 29.66
CA LEU A 341 -24.54 -6.20 29.26
C LEU A 341 -25.99 -5.88 29.65
N MET A 342 -26.21 -4.96 30.59
CA MET A 342 -27.57 -4.57 31.01
C MET A 342 -28.42 -4.11 29.85
N SER A 343 -29.71 -4.42 29.92
CA SER A 343 -30.71 -3.87 29.02
C SER A 343 -30.80 -2.33 29.17
N LYS A 344 -31.39 -1.66 28.21
CA LYS A 344 -31.62 -0.20 28.27
C LYS A 344 -32.46 0.17 29.49
N GLU A 345 -33.43 -0.65 29.85
CA GLU A 345 -34.33 -0.47 30.98
C GLU A 345 -33.59 -0.67 32.31
N ASP A 346 -32.84 -1.76 32.48
CA ASP A 346 -32.07 -2.03 33.69
C ASP A 346 -31.01 -0.94 33.94
N LEU A 347 -30.35 -0.49 32.88
CA LEU A 347 -29.35 0.58 32.95
C LEU A 347 -30.01 1.90 33.39
N ALA A 348 -31.18 2.24 32.88
CA ALA A 348 -31.90 3.47 33.30
C ALA A 348 -32.31 3.42 34.76
N MET A 349 -32.80 2.25 35.23
CA MET A 349 -33.13 2.06 36.66
C MET A 349 -31.90 2.21 37.56
N LEU A 350 -30.77 1.61 37.17
CA LEU A 350 -29.51 1.72 37.92
C LEU A 350 -29.01 3.18 37.99
N GLU A 351 -29.07 3.92 36.88
CA GLU A 351 -28.70 5.35 36.82
C GLU A 351 -29.61 6.21 37.72
N GLU A 352 -30.90 5.90 37.80
CA GLU A 352 -31.81 6.59 38.71
C GLU A 352 -31.48 6.33 40.21
N GLU A 353 -31.17 5.07 40.55
CA GLU A 353 -30.74 4.71 41.90
C GLU A 353 -29.41 5.37 42.32
N GLU A 354 -28.42 5.38 41.41
CA GLU A 354 -27.12 6.04 41.61
C GLU A 354 -27.30 7.55 41.82
N LYS A 355 -28.20 8.19 41.04
CA LYS A 355 -28.52 9.59 41.17
C LYS A 355 -29.18 9.91 42.52
N ALA A 356 -30.16 9.09 42.94
CA ALA A 356 -30.84 9.26 44.24
C ALA A 356 -29.86 9.09 45.40
N LYS A 357 -28.92 8.15 45.34
CA LYS A 357 -27.86 7.98 46.35
C LYS A 357 -26.95 9.21 46.42
N LYS A 358 -26.46 9.73 45.29
CA LYS A 358 -25.64 10.94 45.26
C LYS A 358 -26.35 12.17 45.85
N GLU A 359 -27.62 12.35 45.49
CA GLU A 359 -28.44 13.47 46.05
C GLU A 359 -28.63 13.31 47.56
N SER A 360 -28.78 12.09 48.11
CA SER A 360 -28.87 11.83 49.55
C SER A 360 -27.55 12.11 50.25
N GLU A 361 -26.43 11.66 49.71
CA GLU A 361 -25.10 11.90 50.25
C GLU A 361 -24.72 13.39 50.24
N GLU A 362 -25.05 14.13 49.19
CA GLU A 362 -24.85 15.58 49.14
C GLU A 362 -25.74 16.32 50.14
N SER A 363 -26.97 15.83 50.38
CA SER A 363 -27.87 16.40 51.36
C SER A 363 -27.43 16.15 52.79
N GLU A 364 -26.80 15.00 53.09
CA GLU A 364 -26.20 14.69 54.39
C GLU A 364 -24.89 15.47 54.62
N ALA A 365 -24.02 15.58 53.56
CA ALA A 365 -22.83 16.41 53.66
C ALA A 365 -23.10 17.90 53.79
N GLY A 366 -24.24 18.36 53.26
CA GLY A 366 -24.73 19.75 53.42
C GLY A 366 -25.19 20.08 54.87
N LYS A 367 -25.69 19.12 55.63
CA LYS A 367 -26.12 19.29 57.01
C LYS A 367 -24.97 19.41 57.97
N ASP A 368 -23.78 18.97 57.68
CA ASP A 368 -22.58 19.04 58.52
C ASP A 368 -21.72 20.31 58.24
N LYS A 369 -22.02 21.08 57.20
CA LYS A 369 -21.24 22.27 56.79
C LYS A 369 -21.70 23.59 57.45
N ASP A 370 -22.76 23.59 58.20
CA ASP A 370 -23.22 24.80 58.93
C ASP A 370 -22.47 25.11 60.24
N LYS A 371 -21.39 24.37 60.51
CA LYS A 371 -20.59 24.60 61.74
C LYS A 371 -19.08 24.73 61.48
N LYS A 372 -18.61 25.40 60.48
CA LYS A 372 -17.24 25.97 60.43
C LYS A 372 -17.07 26.84 59.17
N LYS A 373 -17.31 28.14 59.33
CA LYS A 373 -16.73 29.14 58.44
C LYS A 373 -15.29 29.38 58.83
N ASP A 374 -14.36 28.81 58.04
CA ASP A 374 -13.00 29.35 57.92
C ASP A 374 -12.58 29.27 56.45
N LYS A 375 -12.42 30.46 55.87
CA LYS A 375 -11.94 30.66 54.51
C LYS A 375 -10.43 30.39 54.45
N LYS A 376 -10.01 29.22 53.97
CA LYS A 376 -8.71 28.97 53.31
C LYS A 376 -8.52 27.47 52.98
N SER A 377 -9.26 26.91 52.02
CA SER A 377 -8.95 25.57 51.49
C SER A 377 -9.43 25.31 50.04
N GLY A 378 -9.98 26.31 49.39
CA GLY A 378 -10.59 26.09 48.08
C GLY A 378 -9.66 25.75 46.90
N ALA A 379 -8.33 25.87 47.08
CA ALA A 379 -7.34 25.54 46.03
C ALA A 379 -6.72 24.14 46.22
N LYS A 380 -6.66 23.62 47.41
CA LYS A 380 -6.13 22.25 47.66
C LYS A 380 -7.17 21.17 47.38
N ASP A 381 -8.43 21.41 47.69
CA ASP A 381 -9.51 20.44 47.43
C ASP A 381 -9.86 20.27 45.95
N LYS A 382 -9.57 21.28 45.10
CA LYS A 382 -9.69 21.15 43.63
C LYS A 382 -8.55 20.36 43.03
N ALA A 383 -7.33 20.51 43.52
CA ALA A 383 -6.14 19.79 43.05
C ALA A 383 -6.12 18.29 43.46
N GLU A 384 -6.87 17.90 44.50
CA GLU A 384 -7.03 16.49 44.89
C GLU A 384 -8.16 15.78 44.12
N LYS A 385 -9.17 16.51 43.63
CA LYS A 385 -10.27 15.95 42.86
C LYS A 385 -9.88 15.64 41.39
N ASP A 386 -8.79 16.20 40.88
CA ASP A 386 -8.33 16.04 39.50
C ASP A 386 -7.24 14.93 39.34
N LYS A 387 -6.88 14.23 40.45
CA LYS A 387 -5.96 13.09 40.33
C LYS A 387 -6.70 11.88 39.80
N VAL A 388 -6.36 11.45 38.58
CA VAL A 388 -6.82 10.18 38.00
C VAL A 388 -6.38 9.05 38.93
N LYS A 389 -7.31 8.23 39.38
CA LYS A 389 -6.99 7.07 40.26
C LYS A 389 -6.20 6.05 39.42
N PRO A 390 -5.23 5.36 40.04
CA PRO A 390 -4.57 4.23 39.37
C PRO A 390 -5.57 3.23 38.83
N LEU A 391 -5.37 2.80 37.59
CA LEU A 391 -6.17 1.75 36.98
C LEU A 391 -5.80 0.39 37.61
N GLU A 392 -6.82 -0.40 37.88
CA GLU A 392 -6.71 -1.78 38.35
C GLU A 392 -7.28 -2.69 37.24
N PHE A 393 -6.60 -3.79 36.98
CA PHE A 393 -6.98 -4.72 35.88
C PHE A 393 -7.20 -6.12 36.43
N ASP A 394 -8.37 -6.70 36.23
CA ASP A 394 -8.58 -8.12 36.34
C ASP A 394 -8.20 -8.78 34.98
N LEU A 395 -6.93 -9.17 34.85
CA LEU A 395 -6.40 -9.76 33.65
C LEU A 395 -6.65 -11.28 33.57
N GLU A 396 -6.92 -11.96 34.66
CA GLU A 396 -7.08 -13.41 34.70
C GLU A 396 -8.27 -13.86 33.85
N ASN A 397 -9.41 -13.18 34.01
CA ASN A 397 -10.67 -13.56 33.33
C ASN A 397 -11.02 -12.65 32.13
N ARG A 398 -10.06 -11.87 31.63
CA ARG A 398 -10.31 -10.89 30.57
C ARG A 398 -10.86 -11.48 29.27
N LEU A 399 -10.47 -12.72 28.93
CA LEU A 399 -10.90 -13.36 27.68
C LEU A 399 -12.39 -13.73 27.70
N ASP A 400 -12.97 -13.90 28.89
CA ASP A 400 -14.42 -14.16 29.03
C ASP A 400 -15.25 -12.88 28.92
N ARG A 401 -14.60 -11.73 28.93
CA ARG A 401 -15.22 -10.40 28.88
C ARG A 401 -14.97 -9.69 27.55
N ILE A 402 -15.00 -10.44 26.45
CA ILE A 402 -14.86 -9.92 25.08
C ILE A 402 -16.24 -9.89 24.41
N VAL A 403 -16.60 -8.76 23.81
CA VAL A 403 -17.85 -8.60 23.06
C VAL A 403 -17.55 -8.01 21.69
N ARG A 404 -18.17 -8.59 20.62
CA ARG A 404 -18.16 -8.00 19.30
C ARG A 404 -19.13 -6.83 19.23
N LEU A 405 -18.66 -5.66 18.79
CA LEU A 405 -19.46 -4.43 18.71
C LEU A 405 -20.08 -4.20 17.33
N THR A 406 -19.36 -4.54 16.26
CA THR A 406 -19.89 -4.42 14.90
C THR A 406 -20.80 -5.61 14.55
N ARG A 407 -21.84 -5.30 13.80
CA ARG A 407 -22.85 -6.30 13.39
C ARG A 407 -22.43 -7.05 12.13
N HIS A 408 -21.76 -6.35 11.24
CA HIS A 408 -21.31 -6.86 9.94
C HIS A 408 -19.84 -6.57 9.77
N SER A 409 -19.10 -7.58 9.34
CA SER A 409 -17.68 -7.45 9.01
C SER A 409 -17.49 -6.63 7.75
N SER A 410 -16.40 -5.87 7.68
CA SER A 410 -16.04 -5.03 6.53
C SER A 410 -14.56 -4.70 6.55
N ARG A 411 -14.07 -4.09 5.47
CA ARG A 411 -12.82 -3.34 5.54
C ARG A 411 -13.10 -2.11 6.42
N LEU A 412 -12.38 -2.03 7.53
CA LEU A 412 -12.54 -0.96 8.51
C LEU A 412 -11.50 0.15 8.31
N GLY A 413 -11.85 1.35 8.74
CA GLY A 413 -10.92 2.44 8.96
C GLY A 413 -10.63 2.59 10.44
N ASP A 414 -11.28 3.57 11.07
CA ASP A 414 -11.12 3.84 12.49
C ASP A 414 -12.45 3.73 13.24
N ALA A 415 -12.41 3.58 14.58
CA ALA A 415 -13.59 3.42 15.41
C ALA A 415 -13.48 4.20 16.73
N ILE A 416 -14.61 4.75 17.18
CA ILE A 416 -14.76 5.50 18.43
C ILE A 416 -16.00 5.01 19.16
N LEU A 417 -15.83 4.65 20.44
CA LEU A 417 -16.93 4.32 21.35
C LEU A 417 -17.30 5.56 22.17
N THR A 418 -18.61 5.79 22.37
CA THR A 418 -19.07 6.85 23.26
C THR A 418 -18.61 6.61 24.69
N LYS A 419 -18.50 7.70 25.48
CA LYS A 419 -18.14 7.61 26.90
C LYS A 419 -19.09 6.75 27.73
N LYS A 420 -20.35 6.63 27.32
CA LYS A 420 -21.35 5.77 27.97
C LYS A 420 -21.28 4.30 27.51
N GLY A 421 -20.54 4.00 26.45
CA GLY A 421 -20.49 2.66 25.88
C GLY A 421 -21.76 2.22 25.15
N ASP A 422 -22.64 3.14 24.79
CA ASP A 422 -23.95 2.87 24.18
C ASP A 422 -23.92 2.90 22.65
N LYS A 423 -22.98 3.64 22.05
CA LYS A 423 -22.84 3.76 20.59
C LYS A 423 -21.40 3.63 20.14
N LEU A 424 -21.22 2.94 19.00
CA LEU A 424 -19.97 2.85 18.27
C LEU A 424 -20.10 3.65 16.97
N TYR A 425 -19.14 4.52 16.70
CA TYR A 425 -18.95 5.21 15.41
C TYR A 425 -17.74 4.60 14.72
N TYR A 426 -17.88 4.14 13.49
CA TYR A 426 -16.79 3.46 12.79
C TYR A 426 -16.85 3.67 11.29
N GLN A 427 -15.68 3.67 10.66
CA GLN A 427 -15.53 3.75 9.21
C GLN A 427 -15.57 2.36 8.61
N ALA A 428 -16.47 2.12 7.64
CA ALA A 428 -16.61 0.83 6.95
C ALA A 428 -16.97 1.01 5.48
N THR A 429 -16.71 -0.02 4.66
CA THR A 429 -16.87 0.04 3.19
C THR A 429 -18.08 -0.76 2.69
N PHE A 430 -19.20 -0.77 3.41
CA PHE A 430 -20.39 -1.55 3.01
C PHE A 430 -20.96 -1.14 1.65
N GLU A 431 -20.84 0.13 1.26
CA GLU A 431 -21.39 0.67 0.03
C GLU A 431 -20.33 1.14 -0.99
N GLY A 432 -19.13 0.55 -0.95
CA GLY A 432 -18.08 0.72 -1.95
C GLY A 432 -17.08 1.87 -1.69
N GLY A 433 -17.24 2.64 -0.61
CA GLY A 433 -16.30 3.66 -0.14
C GLY A 433 -16.30 3.67 1.39
N PHE A 434 -15.33 4.35 2.00
CA PHE A 434 -15.33 4.53 3.46
C PHE A 434 -16.40 5.56 3.85
N ASP A 435 -17.40 5.07 4.55
CA ASP A 435 -18.51 5.83 5.12
C ASP A 435 -18.43 5.78 6.64
N LEU A 436 -18.99 6.77 7.35
CA LEU A 436 -19.12 6.74 8.81
C LEU A 436 -20.47 6.12 9.18
N TRP A 437 -20.41 5.09 9.98
CA TRP A 437 -21.55 4.33 10.47
C TRP A 437 -21.73 4.51 11.98
N GLU A 438 -22.96 4.56 12.45
CA GLU A 438 -23.35 4.50 13.85
C GLU A 438 -23.93 3.11 14.14
N GLN A 439 -23.40 2.42 15.13
CA GLN A 439 -23.99 1.22 15.71
C GLN A 439 -24.53 1.56 17.10
N ASP A 440 -25.84 1.52 17.30
CA ASP A 440 -26.47 1.57 18.61
C ASP A 440 -26.36 0.17 19.24
N LEU A 441 -25.60 0.09 20.33
CA LEU A 441 -25.26 -1.17 21.00
C LEU A 441 -26.38 -1.68 21.89
N LYS A 442 -27.29 -0.81 22.35
CA LYS A 442 -28.44 -1.19 23.18
C LYS A 442 -29.65 -1.59 22.35
N GLU A 443 -29.87 -0.90 21.21
CA GLU A 443 -30.96 -1.23 20.30
C GLU A 443 -30.54 -2.18 19.17
N ASN A 444 -29.25 -2.47 19.09
CA ASN A 444 -28.64 -3.29 18.04
C ASN A 444 -29.02 -2.85 16.62
N LYS A 445 -28.94 -1.53 16.38
CA LYS A 445 -29.27 -0.91 15.10
C LYS A 445 -28.04 -0.24 14.49
N THR A 446 -27.84 -0.49 13.20
CA THR A 446 -26.78 0.18 12.41
C THR A 446 -27.41 1.18 11.45
N LYS A 447 -26.85 2.38 11.37
CA LYS A 447 -27.26 3.40 10.39
C LYS A 447 -26.07 4.09 9.77
N LEU A 448 -26.20 4.46 8.49
CA LEU A 448 -25.26 5.35 7.82
C LEU A 448 -25.39 6.75 8.40
N LEU A 449 -24.31 7.28 8.95
CA LEU A 449 -24.28 8.65 9.49
C LEU A 449 -23.72 9.65 8.45
N VAL A 450 -22.60 9.30 7.80
CA VAL A 450 -21.94 10.18 6.81
C VAL A 450 -21.45 9.37 5.63
N LYS A 451 -21.94 9.69 4.42
CA LYS A 451 -21.47 9.08 3.17
C LYS A 451 -20.21 9.74 2.65
N GLY A 452 -19.27 8.93 2.12
CA GLY A 452 -18.06 9.41 1.47
C GLY A 452 -17.14 10.16 2.42
N MET A 453 -16.98 9.67 3.65
CA MET A 453 -16.10 10.28 4.64
C MET A 453 -14.62 10.14 4.24
N GLY A 454 -14.26 9.02 3.58
CA GLY A 454 -12.89 8.63 3.37
C GLY A 454 -12.30 7.88 4.57
N ARG A 455 -11.09 7.35 4.40
CA ARG A 455 -10.34 6.67 5.47
C ARG A 455 -9.42 7.68 6.15
N GLY A 456 -9.37 7.66 7.47
CA GLY A 456 -8.45 8.47 8.26
C GLY A 456 -8.67 8.25 9.75
N MET A 457 -7.64 8.56 10.54
CA MET A 457 -7.74 8.53 12.00
C MET A 457 -8.76 9.57 12.48
N MET A 458 -9.65 9.16 13.37
CA MET A 458 -10.69 9.99 13.96
C MET A 458 -10.26 10.49 15.34
N ILE A 459 -10.28 11.79 15.55
CA ILE A 459 -9.97 12.42 16.83
C ILE A 459 -11.26 13.02 17.38
N GLN A 460 -11.67 12.59 18.57
CA GLN A 460 -12.88 13.09 19.23
C GLN A 460 -12.56 14.27 20.16
N ASP A 461 -13.41 15.27 20.20
CA ASP A 461 -13.30 16.34 21.20
C ASP A 461 -13.58 15.83 22.63
N LYS A 462 -13.12 16.55 23.66
CA LYS A 462 -13.30 16.15 25.06
C LYS A 462 -14.78 15.99 25.47
N LYS A 463 -15.71 16.66 24.77
CA LYS A 463 -17.15 16.56 25.03
C LYS A 463 -17.75 15.32 24.40
N GLY A 464 -17.08 14.71 23.43
CA GLY A 464 -17.61 13.59 22.67
C GLY A 464 -18.73 13.97 21.68
N GLU A 465 -18.78 15.22 21.23
CA GLU A 465 -19.83 15.73 20.36
C GLU A 465 -19.41 15.76 18.89
N ASN A 466 -18.11 15.89 18.64
CA ASN A 466 -17.55 16.02 17.31
C ASN A 466 -16.35 15.11 17.08
N VAL A 467 -16.18 14.72 15.84
CA VAL A 467 -15.02 13.99 15.33
C VAL A 467 -14.30 14.85 14.30
N TYR A 468 -12.99 14.90 14.41
CA TYR A 468 -12.08 15.57 13.48
C TYR A 468 -11.26 14.53 12.74
N PHE A 469 -11.07 14.71 11.45
CA PHE A 469 -10.27 13.80 10.63
C PHE A 469 -9.69 14.51 9.41
N CYS A 470 -8.62 13.94 8.85
CA CYS A 470 -8.01 14.39 7.61
C CYS A 470 -8.18 13.30 6.55
N SER A 471 -8.68 13.66 5.38
CA SER A 471 -8.82 12.77 4.24
C SER A 471 -8.66 13.54 2.93
N GLY A 472 -7.87 12.99 2.00
CA GLY A 472 -7.61 13.62 0.71
C GLY A 472 -7.01 15.03 0.82
N GLY A 473 -6.20 15.29 1.85
CA GLY A 473 -5.57 16.58 2.09
C GLY A 473 -6.48 17.66 2.70
N ASN A 474 -7.69 17.30 3.11
CA ASN A 474 -8.67 18.22 3.69
C ASN A 474 -9.01 17.83 5.12
N ILE A 475 -9.08 18.82 6.01
CA ILE A 475 -9.44 18.63 7.41
C ILE A 475 -10.93 18.88 7.56
N GLN A 476 -11.64 18.02 8.26
CA GLN A 476 -13.09 18.09 8.44
C GLN A 476 -13.47 17.86 9.90
N LYS A 477 -14.55 18.54 10.32
CA LYS A 477 -15.27 18.32 11.54
C LYS A 477 -16.61 17.67 11.23
N VAL A 478 -16.97 16.60 11.95
CA VAL A 478 -18.27 15.92 11.83
C VAL A 478 -18.95 15.92 13.20
N SER A 479 -20.18 16.39 13.25
CA SER A 479 -21.05 16.20 14.42
C SER A 479 -21.55 14.76 14.47
N ILE A 480 -21.29 14.05 15.56
CA ILE A 480 -21.79 12.68 15.73
C ILE A 480 -23.29 12.61 16.02
N LYS A 481 -23.93 13.72 16.38
CA LYS A 481 -25.36 13.78 16.65
C LYS A 481 -26.19 13.62 15.39
N ASP A 482 -25.80 14.27 14.31
CA ASP A 482 -26.60 14.40 13.08
C ASP A 482 -25.81 14.14 11.79
N GLY A 483 -24.50 13.87 11.87
CA GLY A 483 -23.64 13.65 10.71
C GLY A 483 -23.32 14.91 9.91
N SER A 484 -23.62 16.09 10.41
CA SER A 484 -23.30 17.34 9.70
C SER A 484 -21.79 17.52 9.58
N LYS A 485 -21.32 17.82 8.35
CA LYS A 485 -19.91 18.04 8.03
C LYS A 485 -19.62 19.53 7.93
N LYS A 486 -18.52 19.96 8.53
CA LYS A 486 -17.96 21.30 8.35
C LYS A 486 -16.48 21.18 7.95
N PRO A 487 -16.07 21.69 6.77
CA PRO A 487 -14.66 21.76 6.44
C PRO A 487 -13.96 22.75 7.37
N ILE A 488 -12.72 22.42 7.76
CA ILE A 488 -11.83 23.32 8.47
C ILE A 488 -10.87 23.88 7.43
N SER A 489 -11.08 25.15 7.08
CA SER A 489 -10.27 25.83 6.09
C SER A 489 -8.97 26.32 6.72
N PHE A 490 -7.91 26.27 5.95
CA PHE A 490 -6.62 26.87 6.30
C PHE A 490 -6.01 27.59 5.10
N GLU A 491 -5.17 28.57 5.37
CA GLU A 491 -4.34 29.25 4.38
C GLU A 491 -2.89 29.18 4.84
N ALA A 492 -2.20 28.13 4.42
CA ALA A 492 -0.81 27.93 4.77
C ALA A 492 0.09 28.67 3.76
N LEU A 493 0.82 29.68 4.23
CA LEU A 493 1.88 30.29 3.46
C LEU A 493 3.06 29.31 3.44
N PHE A 494 3.50 28.95 2.25
CA PHE A 494 4.51 27.93 2.03
C PHE A 494 5.59 28.46 1.08
N ASP A 495 6.82 28.39 1.54
CA ASP A 495 8.01 28.76 0.76
C ASP A 495 8.59 27.50 0.09
N TYR A 496 8.13 27.23 -1.15
CA TYR A 496 8.58 26.09 -1.93
C TYR A 496 9.98 26.34 -2.51
N LYS A 497 10.93 25.49 -2.13
CA LYS A 497 12.32 25.50 -2.58
C LYS A 497 12.62 24.24 -3.40
N PRO A 498 12.36 24.23 -4.72
CA PRO A 498 12.40 23.00 -5.54
C PRO A 498 13.71 22.22 -5.45
N TYR A 499 14.84 22.92 -5.44
CA TYR A 499 16.15 22.27 -5.34
C TYR A 499 16.42 21.71 -3.93
N GLY A 500 16.08 22.46 -2.89
CA GLY A 500 16.22 22.02 -1.51
C GLY A 500 15.36 20.78 -1.24
N GLU A 501 14.12 20.79 -1.73
CA GLU A 501 13.21 19.67 -1.57
C GLU A 501 13.70 18.41 -2.29
N ARG A 502 14.19 18.52 -3.54
CA ARG A 502 14.78 17.38 -4.25
C ARG A 502 16.04 16.85 -3.58
N ALA A 503 16.89 17.76 -3.08
CA ALA A 503 18.09 17.35 -2.35
C ALA A 503 17.73 16.60 -1.07
N TYR A 504 16.72 17.08 -0.32
CA TYR A 504 16.21 16.39 0.85
C TYR A 504 15.63 15.01 0.49
N ILE A 505 14.74 14.91 -0.52
CA ILE A 505 14.14 13.63 -0.93
C ILE A 505 15.23 12.63 -1.36
N PHE A 506 16.27 13.10 -2.04
CA PHE A 506 17.40 12.26 -2.45
C PHE A 506 18.15 11.70 -1.23
N ASP A 507 18.53 12.54 -0.30
CA ASP A 507 19.25 12.13 0.91
C ASP A 507 18.38 11.25 1.81
N HIS A 508 17.08 11.55 1.93
CA HIS A 508 16.12 10.74 2.64
C HIS A 508 16.00 9.34 2.02
N ALA A 509 15.80 9.25 0.70
CA ALA A 509 15.70 7.96 0.01
C ALA A 509 16.97 7.11 0.20
N TRP A 510 18.14 7.73 0.09
CA TRP A 510 19.42 7.07 0.33
C TRP A 510 19.53 6.53 1.77
N GLN A 511 19.20 7.37 2.77
CA GLN A 511 19.25 6.99 4.18
C GLN A 511 18.22 5.90 4.52
N GLN A 512 16.99 6.02 4.01
CA GLN A 512 15.94 5.04 4.24
C GLN A 512 16.31 3.66 3.70
N VAL A 513 16.97 3.57 2.55
CA VAL A 513 17.51 2.31 2.04
C VAL A 513 18.55 1.75 2.98
N LYS A 514 19.50 2.58 3.44
CA LYS A 514 20.55 2.17 4.37
C LYS A 514 19.98 1.58 5.67
N ASP A 515 18.90 2.18 6.19
CA ASP A 515 18.29 1.79 7.45
C ASP A 515 17.32 0.59 7.33
N LYS A 516 16.78 0.34 6.14
CA LYS A 516 15.63 -0.55 5.96
C LYS A 516 15.78 -1.63 4.92
N PHE A 517 16.85 -1.65 4.14
CA PHE A 517 17.05 -2.72 3.17
C PHE A 517 17.11 -4.07 3.88
N TYR A 518 16.43 -5.08 3.33
CA TYR A 518 16.23 -6.38 4.00
C TYR A 518 17.52 -7.12 4.38
N LYS A 519 18.64 -6.77 3.77
CA LYS A 519 19.96 -7.38 4.01
C LYS A 519 20.95 -6.31 4.46
N GLU A 520 21.58 -6.50 5.61
CA GLU A 520 22.45 -5.52 6.25
C GLU A 520 23.65 -5.09 5.38
N ASP A 521 24.20 -6.02 4.59
CA ASP A 521 25.33 -5.75 3.69
C ASP A 521 24.92 -5.08 2.36
N ILE A 522 23.64 -4.79 2.17
CA ILE A 522 23.09 -4.18 0.95
C ILE A 522 23.64 -4.87 -0.31
N HIS A 523 23.63 -6.21 -0.35
CA HIS A 523 24.21 -7.05 -1.40
C HIS A 523 25.71 -6.81 -1.66
N GLY A 524 26.45 -6.25 -0.72
CA GLY A 524 27.87 -5.87 -0.89
C GLY A 524 28.08 -4.61 -1.73
N VAL A 525 27.03 -3.84 -1.98
CA VAL A 525 27.09 -2.58 -2.75
C VAL A 525 27.73 -1.49 -1.90
N ASP A 526 28.69 -0.75 -2.45
CA ASP A 526 29.22 0.47 -1.82
C ASP A 526 28.21 1.63 -1.91
N TRP A 527 27.23 1.59 -1.01
CA TRP A 527 26.08 2.48 -1.02
C TRP A 527 26.45 3.94 -0.75
N GLU A 528 27.53 4.18 0.01
CA GLU A 528 28.07 5.52 0.27
C GLU A 528 28.62 6.15 -1.02
N SER A 529 29.39 5.39 -1.80
CA SER A 529 29.95 5.91 -3.04
C SER A 529 28.88 6.24 -4.09
N TYR A 530 27.77 5.49 -4.12
CA TYR A 530 26.64 5.77 -5.00
C TYR A 530 25.87 7.03 -4.62
N ARG A 531 25.79 7.37 -3.34
CA ARG A 531 25.25 8.66 -2.91
C ARG A 531 26.00 9.81 -3.59
N ASP A 532 27.31 9.81 -3.49
CA ASP A 532 28.14 10.89 -4.06
C ASP A 532 28.10 10.91 -5.59
N ALA A 533 28.09 9.74 -6.21
CA ALA A 533 28.01 9.58 -7.66
C ALA A 533 26.73 10.16 -8.26
N TYR A 534 25.59 10.02 -7.58
CA TYR A 534 24.32 10.52 -8.07
C TYR A 534 23.99 11.93 -7.59
N ARG A 535 24.38 12.31 -6.36
CA ARG A 535 24.11 13.63 -5.78
C ARG A 535 24.63 14.79 -6.64
N ARG A 536 25.73 14.60 -7.34
CA ARG A 536 26.33 15.61 -8.24
C ARG A 536 25.43 16.03 -9.40
N PHE A 537 24.42 15.24 -9.76
CA PHE A 537 23.46 15.56 -10.83
C PHE A 537 22.31 16.45 -10.38
N LEU A 538 22.01 16.51 -9.06
CA LEU A 538 20.91 17.29 -8.52
C LEU A 538 20.87 18.75 -9.01
N PRO A 539 22.01 19.50 -9.08
CA PRO A 539 21.99 20.88 -9.56
C PRO A 539 21.55 21.05 -11.02
N ALA A 540 21.61 19.98 -11.83
CA ALA A 540 21.20 19.99 -13.24
C ALA A 540 19.72 19.60 -13.44
N ILE A 541 19.07 19.09 -12.39
CA ILE A 541 17.69 18.58 -12.46
C ILE A 541 16.71 19.68 -12.06
N ASN A 542 15.82 20.06 -12.98
CA ASN A 542 14.83 21.11 -12.76
C ASN A 542 13.37 20.65 -12.82
N ASN A 543 13.12 19.36 -13.01
CA ASN A 543 11.78 18.78 -13.08
C ASN A 543 11.72 17.41 -12.39
N ASN A 544 10.51 16.93 -12.10
CA ASN A 544 10.32 15.69 -11.35
C ASN A 544 10.39 14.42 -12.23
N TYR A 545 10.30 14.51 -13.57
CA TYR A 545 10.54 13.37 -14.44
C TYR A 545 12.02 12.94 -14.38
N ASP A 546 12.95 13.88 -14.61
CA ASP A 546 14.39 13.61 -14.54
C ASP A 546 14.81 13.23 -13.11
N PHE A 547 14.17 13.84 -12.10
CA PHE A 547 14.46 13.52 -10.69
C PHE A 547 14.05 12.08 -10.35
N GLN A 548 12.86 11.67 -10.76
CA GLN A 548 12.38 10.31 -10.56
C GLN A 548 13.26 9.28 -11.29
N GLU A 549 13.69 9.61 -12.52
CA GLU A 549 14.59 8.75 -13.30
C GLU A 549 15.93 8.56 -12.59
N MET A 550 16.55 9.65 -12.13
CA MET A 550 17.81 9.60 -11.37
C MET A 550 17.66 8.78 -10.08
N LEU A 551 16.55 8.96 -9.32
CA LEU A 551 16.29 8.13 -8.14
C LEU A 551 16.15 6.66 -8.50
N SER A 552 15.43 6.35 -9.60
CA SER A 552 15.26 4.96 -10.06
C SER A 552 16.60 4.34 -10.46
N GLU A 553 17.48 5.10 -11.12
CA GLU A 553 18.81 4.62 -11.47
C GLU A 553 19.66 4.34 -10.23
N MET A 554 19.69 5.27 -9.27
CA MET A 554 20.41 5.06 -8.00
C MET A 554 19.90 3.82 -7.26
N LEU A 555 18.57 3.66 -7.15
CA LEU A 555 17.97 2.50 -6.49
C LEU A 555 18.19 1.20 -7.27
N GLY A 556 18.39 1.26 -8.57
CA GLY A 556 18.75 0.11 -9.43
C GLY A 556 20.11 -0.47 -9.12
N GLU A 557 21.03 0.33 -8.57
CA GLU A 557 22.38 -0.15 -8.15
C GLU A 557 22.34 -1.17 -7.00
N LEU A 558 21.22 -1.26 -6.28
CA LEU A 558 20.99 -2.24 -5.22
C LEU A 558 20.91 -3.68 -5.72
N ASN A 559 20.75 -3.89 -7.04
CA ASN A 559 20.53 -5.21 -7.64
C ASN A 559 19.47 -6.02 -6.88
N GLY A 560 18.34 -5.40 -6.62
CA GLY A 560 17.23 -6.01 -5.91
C GLY A 560 15.90 -5.75 -6.61
N SER A 561 14.97 -6.68 -6.45
CA SER A 561 13.59 -6.46 -6.90
C SER A 561 12.89 -5.38 -6.06
N HIS A 562 11.78 -4.85 -6.55
CA HIS A 562 10.93 -3.88 -5.85
C HIS A 562 11.63 -2.54 -5.53
N THR A 563 12.73 -2.22 -6.16
CA THR A 563 13.40 -0.93 -6.10
C THR A 563 12.87 0.04 -7.18
N GLY A 564 13.28 1.28 -7.12
CA GLY A 564 12.92 2.30 -8.10
C GLY A 564 12.01 3.38 -7.55
N ALA A 565 11.81 4.44 -8.32
CA ALA A 565 10.97 5.56 -7.98
C ALA A 565 9.86 5.76 -9.02
N ARG A 566 8.78 6.44 -8.61
CA ARG A 566 7.63 6.74 -9.47
C ARG A 566 7.26 8.20 -9.29
N TYR A 567 6.86 8.82 -10.40
CA TYR A 567 6.31 10.17 -10.40
C TYR A 567 4.88 10.16 -10.93
N TYR A 568 3.98 10.74 -10.17
CA TYR A 568 2.56 10.89 -10.50
C TYR A 568 2.25 12.37 -10.71
N PRO A 569 2.37 12.90 -11.94
CA PRO A 569 2.15 14.32 -12.19
C PRO A 569 0.71 14.73 -11.86
N ASP A 570 0.57 15.89 -11.25
CA ASP A 570 -0.72 16.52 -11.01
C ASP A 570 -1.30 17.08 -12.32
N GLY A 571 -2.62 16.99 -12.44
CA GLY A 571 -3.35 17.65 -13.52
C GLY A 571 -4.26 16.72 -14.33
N PRO A 572 -5.18 17.29 -15.09
CA PRO A 572 -6.06 16.52 -15.94
C PRO A 572 -5.25 15.94 -17.10
N THR A 573 -5.14 14.62 -17.17
CA THR A 573 -4.62 13.92 -18.33
C THR A 573 -5.75 13.72 -19.35
N LEU A 574 -5.54 14.17 -20.59
CA LEU A 574 -6.40 13.78 -21.70
C LEU A 574 -6.11 12.32 -22.02
N SER A 575 -7.12 11.46 -21.84
CA SER A 575 -7.01 10.06 -22.19
C SER A 575 -7.76 9.78 -23.49
N THR A 576 -7.08 9.11 -24.41
CA THR A 576 -7.69 8.62 -25.67
C THR A 576 -8.55 7.41 -25.35
N ALA A 577 -9.79 7.44 -25.86
CA ALA A 577 -10.73 6.34 -25.67
C ALA A 577 -10.52 5.24 -26.71
N ASN A 578 -10.98 4.04 -26.37
CA ASN A 578 -10.96 2.87 -27.24
C ASN A 578 -12.40 2.43 -27.56
N LEU A 579 -12.55 1.78 -28.73
CA LEU A 579 -13.84 1.26 -29.19
C LEU A 579 -13.98 -0.26 -28.97
N GLY A 580 -12.98 -0.93 -28.42
CA GLY A 580 -13.01 -2.37 -28.16
C GLY A 580 -13.03 -3.23 -29.41
N VAL A 581 -12.31 -2.81 -30.44
CA VAL A 581 -12.18 -3.49 -31.73
C VAL A 581 -10.72 -3.55 -32.17
N PHE A 582 -10.39 -4.51 -33.03
CA PHE A 582 -9.18 -4.49 -33.87
C PHE A 582 -9.53 -4.03 -35.28
N TYR A 583 -8.63 -3.30 -35.89
CA TYR A 583 -8.75 -2.83 -37.27
C TYR A 583 -7.95 -3.72 -38.21
N ASP A 584 -8.37 -3.75 -39.48
CA ASP A 584 -7.66 -4.40 -40.58
C ASP A 584 -6.59 -3.43 -41.10
N GLU A 585 -5.35 -3.64 -40.66
CA GLU A 585 -4.22 -2.78 -41.03
C GLU A 585 -3.87 -2.82 -42.54
N SER A 586 -4.32 -3.86 -43.24
CA SER A 586 -4.13 -3.95 -44.69
C SER A 586 -5.16 -3.15 -45.50
N TYR A 587 -6.14 -2.51 -44.83
CA TYR A 587 -7.17 -1.72 -45.48
C TYR A 587 -6.67 -0.30 -45.79
N GLU A 588 -6.55 0.03 -47.05
CA GLU A 588 -6.02 1.32 -47.55
C GLU A 588 -7.12 2.35 -47.92
N GLY A 589 -8.40 2.00 -47.75
CA GLY A 589 -9.52 2.89 -48.09
C GLY A 589 -9.87 3.90 -46.99
N ASP A 590 -10.82 4.79 -47.30
CA ASP A 590 -11.38 5.73 -46.31
C ASP A 590 -12.10 4.98 -45.20
N GLY A 591 -11.91 5.41 -43.94
CA GLY A 591 -12.51 4.80 -42.75
C GLY A 591 -11.61 3.75 -42.09
N LEU A 592 -12.14 3.13 -41.02
CA LEU A 592 -11.48 2.08 -40.26
C LEU A 592 -12.25 0.77 -40.42
N LYS A 593 -11.66 -0.21 -41.13
CA LYS A 593 -12.28 -1.51 -41.32
C LYS A 593 -12.09 -2.38 -40.08
N ILE A 594 -13.19 -2.85 -39.51
CA ILE A 594 -13.20 -3.70 -38.32
C ILE A 594 -12.74 -5.12 -38.67
N LYS A 595 -11.66 -5.60 -38.05
CA LYS A 595 -11.18 -6.98 -38.19
C LYS A 595 -11.79 -7.90 -37.14
N GLU A 596 -11.87 -7.42 -35.87
CA GLU A 596 -12.41 -8.18 -34.73
C GLU A 596 -13.14 -7.26 -33.77
N ILE A 597 -14.22 -7.77 -33.20
CA ILE A 597 -14.96 -7.12 -32.11
C ILE A 597 -14.72 -7.89 -30.82
N LEU A 598 -14.20 -7.21 -29.79
CA LEU A 598 -13.95 -7.83 -28.48
C LEU A 598 -15.25 -8.14 -27.78
N LYS A 599 -15.37 -9.36 -27.23
CA LYS A 599 -16.52 -9.76 -26.40
C LYS A 599 -16.71 -8.78 -25.23
N LYS A 600 -17.96 -8.42 -24.96
CA LYS A 600 -18.33 -7.46 -23.91
C LYS A 600 -17.78 -6.04 -24.11
N GLY A 601 -17.20 -5.76 -25.27
CA GLY A 601 -16.79 -4.42 -25.68
C GLY A 601 -17.97 -3.54 -26.14
N PRO A 602 -17.70 -2.26 -26.48
CA PRO A 602 -18.73 -1.30 -26.89
C PRO A 602 -19.64 -1.76 -28.06
N PHE A 603 -19.12 -2.54 -28.99
CA PHE A 603 -19.87 -3.07 -30.12
C PHE A 603 -20.54 -4.43 -29.88
N ALA A 604 -20.25 -5.09 -28.74
CA ALA A 604 -20.82 -6.40 -28.41
C ALA A 604 -22.30 -6.32 -27.99
N ILE A 605 -23.07 -5.43 -28.58
CA ILE A 605 -24.50 -5.21 -28.39
C ILE A 605 -25.22 -5.69 -29.63
N LYS A 606 -25.97 -6.79 -29.52
CA LYS A 606 -26.62 -7.46 -30.65
C LYS A 606 -27.49 -6.53 -31.54
N LYS A 607 -28.09 -5.47 -30.95
CA LYS A 607 -28.94 -4.50 -31.65
C LYS A 607 -28.18 -3.58 -32.64
N LEU A 608 -26.86 -3.48 -32.52
CA LEU A 608 -26.09 -2.53 -33.36
C LEU A 608 -25.88 -3.04 -34.75
N ASP A 609 -26.04 -4.34 -35.02
CA ASP A 609 -25.84 -4.99 -36.32
C ASP A 609 -24.48 -4.65 -36.96
N VAL A 610 -23.43 -4.58 -36.15
CA VAL A 610 -22.04 -4.34 -36.59
C VAL A 610 -21.26 -5.64 -36.46
N THR A 611 -20.61 -6.03 -37.49
CA THR A 611 -19.84 -7.28 -37.60
C THR A 611 -18.42 -7.00 -38.11
N PRO A 612 -17.45 -7.91 -37.93
CA PRO A 612 -16.18 -7.83 -38.65
C PRO A 612 -16.38 -7.63 -40.15
N GLY A 613 -15.54 -6.81 -40.76
CA GLY A 613 -15.64 -6.36 -42.15
C GLY A 613 -16.41 -5.04 -42.36
N CYS A 614 -17.20 -4.58 -41.35
CA CYS A 614 -17.78 -3.25 -41.37
C CYS A 614 -16.70 -2.15 -41.30
N ILE A 615 -16.99 -0.99 -41.89
CA ILE A 615 -16.09 0.16 -41.95
C ILE A 615 -16.70 1.31 -41.13
N ILE A 616 -15.95 1.87 -40.22
CA ILE A 616 -16.30 3.11 -39.50
C ILE A 616 -15.90 4.28 -40.43
N GLU A 617 -16.87 4.90 -41.07
CA GLU A 617 -16.62 6.00 -42.02
C GLU A 617 -16.48 7.35 -41.31
N LYS A 618 -17.15 7.54 -40.14
CA LYS A 618 -17.13 8.80 -39.40
C LYS A 618 -17.16 8.57 -37.89
N ILE A 619 -16.49 9.45 -37.15
CA ILE A 619 -16.56 9.58 -35.68
C ILE A 619 -17.09 10.98 -35.37
N ASP A 620 -18.21 11.07 -34.62
CA ASP A 620 -18.89 12.32 -34.23
C ASP A 620 -19.06 13.30 -35.42
N GLY A 621 -19.41 12.77 -36.61
CA GLY A 621 -19.62 13.54 -37.82
C GLY A 621 -18.37 13.78 -38.67
N THR A 622 -17.17 13.62 -38.14
CA THR A 622 -15.90 13.80 -38.86
C THR A 622 -15.58 12.56 -39.68
N ALA A 623 -15.39 12.73 -40.97
CA ALA A 623 -15.02 11.66 -41.89
C ALA A 623 -13.57 11.25 -41.70
N ILE A 624 -13.32 9.94 -41.66
CA ILE A 624 -11.97 9.38 -41.55
C ILE A 624 -11.45 9.11 -42.97
N LYS A 625 -10.33 9.74 -43.33
CA LYS A 625 -9.65 9.54 -44.59
C LYS A 625 -8.53 8.52 -44.50
N ALA A 626 -8.18 7.90 -45.61
CA ALA A 626 -7.04 7.01 -45.69
C ALA A 626 -5.77 7.72 -45.17
N GLY A 627 -5.03 7.07 -44.27
CA GLY A 627 -3.82 7.63 -43.63
C GLY A 627 -4.05 8.73 -42.60
N MET A 628 -5.31 9.05 -42.26
CA MET A 628 -5.63 10.06 -41.24
C MET A 628 -5.35 9.52 -39.83
N ASP A 629 -4.68 10.32 -38.99
CA ASP A 629 -4.63 10.09 -37.55
C ASP A 629 -6.01 10.36 -36.93
N TYR A 630 -6.72 9.29 -36.57
CA TYR A 630 -8.07 9.35 -36.00
C TYR A 630 -8.08 9.42 -34.47
N PHE A 631 -6.96 9.22 -33.78
CA PHE A 631 -6.89 9.23 -32.31
C PHE A 631 -7.36 10.54 -31.67
N PRO A 632 -7.10 11.73 -32.27
CA PRO A 632 -7.65 12.99 -31.74
C PRO A 632 -9.18 13.02 -31.67
N LEU A 633 -9.88 12.26 -32.54
CA LEU A 633 -11.34 12.15 -32.49
C LEU A 633 -11.87 11.39 -31.27
N LEU A 634 -11.01 10.64 -30.60
CA LEU A 634 -11.32 9.84 -29.39
C LEU A 634 -10.73 10.42 -28.10
N GLU A 635 -9.98 11.53 -28.16
CA GLU A 635 -9.45 12.20 -26.99
C GLU A 635 -10.55 12.72 -26.07
N GLY A 636 -10.40 12.50 -24.75
CA GLY A 636 -11.37 12.90 -23.74
C GLY A 636 -12.75 12.24 -23.85
N LYS A 637 -12.87 11.15 -24.64
CA LYS A 637 -14.13 10.43 -24.86
C LYS A 637 -14.32 9.20 -23.94
N VAL A 638 -13.39 8.90 -23.07
CA VAL A 638 -13.53 7.78 -22.13
C VAL A 638 -14.82 7.89 -21.35
N GLY A 639 -15.64 6.81 -21.38
CA GLY A 639 -16.94 6.76 -20.72
C GLY A 639 -18.05 7.59 -21.37
N LYS A 640 -17.76 8.28 -22.46
CA LYS A 640 -18.73 9.10 -23.21
C LYS A 640 -19.35 8.32 -24.38
N LYS A 641 -20.53 8.75 -24.83
CA LYS A 641 -21.15 8.26 -26.03
C LYS A 641 -20.45 8.85 -27.26
N VAL A 642 -20.14 8.00 -28.24
CA VAL A 642 -19.53 8.37 -29.52
C VAL A 642 -20.47 7.96 -30.64
N HIS A 643 -20.75 8.86 -31.57
CA HIS A 643 -21.59 8.63 -32.74
C HIS A 643 -20.72 8.16 -33.91
N LEU A 644 -21.07 7.03 -34.49
CA LEU A 644 -20.28 6.38 -35.56
C LEU A 644 -21.15 6.16 -36.78
N ALA A 645 -20.66 6.57 -37.96
CA ALA A 645 -21.22 6.18 -39.21
C ALA A 645 -20.56 4.87 -39.66
N ILE A 646 -21.33 3.83 -39.86
CA ILE A 646 -20.88 2.49 -40.21
C ILE A 646 -21.35 2.13 -41.63
N TYR A 647 -20.42 1.64 -42.45
CA TYR A 647 -20.71 1.01 -43.73
C TYR A 647 -20.46 -0.49 -43.67
N ASN A 648 -21.43 -1.27 -44.09
CA ASN A 648 -21.31 -2.71 -44.20
C ASN A 648 -21.12 -3.09 -45.66
N PRO A 649 -19.89 -3.43 -46.13
CA PRO A 649 -19.62 -3.77 -47.50
C PRO A 649 -20.37 -5.02 -48.01
N ALA A 650 -20.63 -5.98 -47.09
CA ALA A 650 -21.32 -7.22 -47.48
C ALA A 650 -22.78 -7.02 -47.85
N THR A 651 -23.44 -5.99 -47.30
CA THR A 651 -24.85 -5.68 -47.55
C THR A 651 -25.06 -4.37 -48.30
N GLY A 652 -24.02 -3.55 -48.45
CA GLY A 652 -24.10 -2.20 -49.02
C GLY A 652 -24.81 -1.18 -48.12
N LYS A 653 -25.16 -1.55 -46.88
CA LYS A 653 -25.95 -0.72 -45.95
C LYS A 653 -25.06 0.24 -45.19
N ARG A 654 -25.54 1.48 -45.03
CA ARG A 654 -25.00 2.47 -44.10
C ARG A 654 -25.93 2.66 -42.92
N SER A 655 -25.36 2.78 -41.72
CA SER A 655 -26.09 2.98 -40.49
C SER A 655 -25.37 3.94 -39.57
N GLN A 656 -26.12 4.49 -38.63
CA GLN A 656 -25.58 5.30 -37.51
C GLN A 656 -25.70 4.50 -36.23
N VAL A 657 -24.63 4.37 -35.50
CA VAL A 657 -24.62 3.70 -34.20
C VAL A 657 -24.01 4.58 -33.12
N VAL A 658 -24.44 4.39 -31.92
CA VAL A 658 -23.89 5.08 -30.74
C VAL A 658 -23.33 4.05 -29.77
N VAL A 659 -22.06 4.18 -29.45
CA VAL A 659 -21.38 3.31 -28.50
C VAL A 659 -20.82 4.13 -27.34
N LYS A 660 -20.67 3.51 -26.17
CA LYS A 660 -19.94 4.10 -25.03
C LYS A 660 -18.48 3.69 -25.13
N ALA A 661 -17.61 4.65 -25.43
CA ALA A 661 -16.18 4.41 -25.53
C ALA A 661 -15.57 4.05 -24.17
N ILE A 662 -14.52 3.23 -24.18
CA ILE A 662 -13.88 2.66 -23.00
C ILE A 662 -12.45 3.19 -22.81
N SER A 663 -11.89 3.06 -21.62
CA SER A 663 -10.49 3.39 -21.34
C SER A 663 -9.54 2.31 -21.88
N SER A 664 -8.24 2.63 -21.99
CA SER A 664 -7.21 1.65 -22.32
C SER A 664 -7.16 0.49 -21.31
N SER A 665 -7.31 0.77 -20.01
CA SER A 665 -7.36 -0.27 -19.00
C SER A 665 -8.57 -1.20 -19.14
N GLN A 666 -9.73 -0.66 -19.52
CA GLN A 666 -10.91 -1.48 -19.82
C GLN A 666 -10.69 -2.34 -21.07
N GLN A 667 -10.03 -1.81 -22.09
CA GLN A 667 -9.68 -2.60 -23.28
C GLN A 667 -8.67 -3.71 -22.95
N THR A 668 -7.64 -3.42 -22.16
CA THR A 668 -6.68 -4.43 -21.66
C THR A 668 -7.40 -5.55 -20.91
N GLU A 669 -8.41 -5.21 -20.11
CA GLU A 669 -9.24 -6.21 -19.43
C GLU A 669 -10.00 -7.13 -20.40
N LEU A 670 -10.51 -6.58 -21.49
CA LEU A 670 -11.16 -7.40 -22.55
C LEU A 670 -10.15 -8.29 -23.27
N LEU A 671 -8.94 -7.78 -23.54
CA LEU A 671 -7.85 -8.54 -24.16
C LEU A 671 -7.36 -9.67 -23.24
N TYR A 672 -7.22 -9.41 -21.94
CA TYR A 672 -6.89 -10.42 -20.96
C TYR A 672 -7.93 -11.57 -20.96
N LYS A 673 -9.22 -11.25 -20.89
CA LYS A 673 -10.29 -12.27 -20.94
C LYS A 673 -10.29 -13.06 -22.25
N ARG A 674 -10.02 -12.39 -23.37
CA ARG A 674 -9.85 -13.04 -24.67
C ARG A 674 -8.69 -14.04 -24.65
N TRP A 675 -7.56 -13.67 -24.05
CA TRP A 675 -6.37 -14.53 -23.94
C TRP A 675 -6.66 -15.74 -23.07
N VAL A 676 -7.28 -15.58 -21.91
CA VAL A 676 -7.68 -16.68 -21.02
C VAL A 676 -8.68 -17.62 -21.70
N ASP A 677 -9.70 -17.07 -22.38
CA ASP A 677 -10.69 -17.87 -23.12
C ASP A 677 -10.04 -18.70 -24.23
N ARG A 678 -9.06 -18.12 -24.96
CA ARG A 678 -8.29 -18.82 -26.01
C ARG A 678 -7.49 -19.97 -25.42
N ASN A 679 -6.76 -19.73 -24.33
CA ASN A 679 -5.93 -20.73 -23.69
C ASN A 679 -6.80 -21.89 -23.13
N ARG A 680 -7.92 -21.58 -22.51
CA ARG A 680 -8.90 -22.58 -22.05
C ARG A 680 -9.40 -23.44 -23.18
N LYS A 681 -9.76 -22.83 -24.30
CA LYS A 681 -10.19 -23.56 -25.50
C LYS A 681 -9.08 -24.45 -26.05
N MET A 682 -7.85 -23.96 -26.12
CA MET A 682 -6.68 -24.73 -26.56
C MET A 682 -6.46 -25.97 -25.68
N VAL A 683 -6.54 -25.82 -24.35
CA VAL A 683 -6.43 -26.96 -23.41
C VAL A 683 -7.56 -27.98 -23.63
N ASP A 684 -8.79 -27.53 -23.85
CA ASP A 684 -9.93 -28.42 -24.15
C ASP A 684 -9.70 -29.18 -25.46
N GLU A 685 -9.22 -28.53 -26.51
CA GLU A 685 -8.93 -29.15 -27.81
C GLU A 685 -7.78 -30.16 -27.72
N LEU A 686 -6.66 -29.76 -27.12
CA LEU A 686 -5.47 -30.60 -26.97
C LEU A 686 -5.70 -31.83 -26.06
N SER A 687 -6.55 -31.70 -25.06
CA SER A 687 -6.82 -32.77 -24.09
C SER A 687 -8.06 -33.62 -24.41
N GLY A 688 -8.83 -33.26 -25.44
CA GLY A 688 -10.15 -33.85 -25.67
C GLY A 688 -11.12 -33.63 -24.50
N GLY A 689 -10.98 -32.48 -23.81
CA GLY A 689 -11.80 -32.10 -22.67
C GLY A 689 -11.46 -32.77 -21.35
N ARG A 690 -10.33 -33.47 -21.24
CA ARG A 690 -9.90 -34.19 -20.04
C ARG A 690 -9.24 -33.30 -18.98
N ILE A 691 -8.56 -32.22 -19.39
CA ILE A 691 -7.76 -31.36 -18.52
C ILE A 691 -8.47 -30.03 -18.28
N ALA A 692 -8.46 -29.58 -17.04
CA ALA A 692 -8.93 -28.26 -16.64
C ALA A 692 -7.84 -27.20 -16.83
N TYR A 693 -8.26 -25.94 -17.01
CA TYR A 693 -7.37 -24.79 -17.08
C TYR A 693 -7.93 -23.63 -16.27
N VAL A 694 -7.05 -23.03 -15.45
CA VAL A 694 -7.33 -21.78 -14.75
C VAL A 694 -6.12 -20.86 -14.86
N HIS A 695 -6.36 -19.54 -14.89
CA HIS A 695 -5.31 -18.54 -14.85
C HIS A 695 -5.37 -17.74 -13.54
N VAL A 696 -4.24 -17.63 -12.85
CA VAL A 696 -4.06 -16.81 -11.64
C VAL A 696 -3.54 -15.45 -12.09
N ARG A 697 -4.42 -14.46 -12.16
CA ARG A 697 -4.08 -13.15 -12.70
C ARG A 697 -3.13 -12.36 -11.83
N ASP A 698 -3.48 -12.24 -10.54
CA ASP A 698 -2.73 -11.52 -9.51
C ASP A 698 -2.73 -12.37 -8.24
N MET A 699 -1.80 -12.11 -7.32
CA MET A 699 -1.76 -12.78 -6.03
C MET A 699 -2.61 -12.00 -5.01
N ASP A 700 -3.93 -11.93 -5.26
CA ASP A 700 -4.88 -11.19 -4.43
C ASP A 700 -6.18 -11.96 -4.18
N SER A 701 -7.02 -11.45 -3.28
CA SER A 701 -8.29 -12.08 -2.90
C SER A 701 -9.31 -12.18 -4.06
N PRO A 702 -9.49 -11.17 -4.93
CA PRO A 702 -10.34 -11.30 -6.11
C PRO A 702 -9.90 -12.41 -7.06
N SER A 703 -8.60 -12.54 -7.33
CA SER A 703 -8.04 -13.62 -8.16
C SER A 703 -8.24 -14.97 -7.51
N PHE A 704 -8.03 -15.10 -6.18
CA PHE A 704 -8.31 -16.35 -5.46
C PHE A 704 -9.78 -16.77 -5.58
N ARG A 705 -10.72 -15.84 -5.40
CA ARG A 705 -12.16 -16.15 -5.52
C ARG A 705 -12.52 -16.64 -6.92
N THR A 706 -11.91 -16.07 -7.95
CA THR A 706 -12.09 -16.50 -9.35
C THR A 706 -11.55 -17.92 -9.54
N VAL A 707 -10.31 -18.15 -9.14
CA VAL A 707 -9.64 -19.45 -9.27
C VAL A 707 -10.35 -20.53 -8.46
N TYR A 708 -10.72 -20.23 -7.22
CA TYR A 708 -11.49 -21.15 -6.36
C TYR A 708 -12.82 -21.57 -7.00
N SER A 709 -13.58 -20.58 -7.48
CA SER A 709 -14.84 -20.82 -8.18
C SER A 709 -14.65 -21.65 -9.46
N GLU A 710 -13.64 -21.36 -10.25
CA GLU A 710 -13.38 -22.10 -11.50
C GLU A 710 -12.90 -23.52 -11.23
N ILE A 711 -11.98 -23.75 -10.29
CA ILE A 711 -11.42 -25.08 -9.97
C ILE A 711 -12.52 -26.01 -9.45
N LEU A 712 -13.34 -25.54 -8.52
CA LEU A 712 -14.33 -26.37 -7.84
C LEU A 712 -15.72 -26.40 -8.55
N SER A 713 -15.87 -25.67 -9.65
CA SER A 713 -17.11 -25.71 -10.44
C SER A 713 -17.34 -27.06 -11.12
N ASP A 714 -18.60 -27.40 -11.44
CA ASP A 714 -18.94 -28.62 -12.19
C ASP A 714 -18.21 -28.73 -13.52
N LYS A 715 -17.90 -27.60 -14.17
CA LYS A 715 -17.14 -27.54 -15.43
C LYS A 715 -15.76 -28.20 -15.29
N ASN A 716 -15.07 -27.96 -14.17
CA ASN A 716 -13.70 -28.42 -13.94
C ASN A 716 -13.62 -29.62 -12.97
N ARG A 717 -14.58 -29.77 -12.05
CA ARG A 717 -14.62 -30.87 -11.07
C ARG A 717 -14.54 -32.23 -11.73
N ASN A 718 -15.15 -32.40 -12.89
CA ASN A 718 -15.16 -33.66 -13.63
C ASN A 718 -13.92 -33.89 -14.50
N ARG A 719 -13.01 -32.90 -14.61
CA ARG A 719 -11.74 -33.06 -15.35
C ARG A 719 -10.80 -33.97 -14.54
N GLU A 720 -9.84 -34.55 -15.22
CA GLU A 720 -8.92 -35.56 -14.67
C GLU A 720 -7.67 -34.94 -14.05
N ALA A 721 -7.22 -33.77 -14.55
CA ALA A 721 -6.09 -33.00 -14.02
C ALA A 721 -6.29 -31.51 -14.32
N LEU A 722 -5.38 -30.66 -13.80
CA LEU A 722 -5.49 -29.22 -13.84
C LEU A 722 -4.18 -28.57 -14.27
N VAL A 723 -4.26 -27.63 -15.20
CA VAL A 723 -3.17 -26.65 -15.48
C VAL A 723 -3.51 -25.35 -14.77
N VAL A 724 -2.62 -24.93 -13.86
CA VAL A 724 -2.66 -23.64 -13.17
C VAL A 724 -1.66 -22.71 -13.85
N ASP A 725 -2.16 -21.79 -14.65
CA ASP A 725 -1.33 -20.85 -15.39
C ASP A 725 -1.09 -19.59 -14.57
N THR A 726 0.16 -19.29 -14.24
CA THR A 726 0.58 -18.09 -13.50
C THR A 726 1.39 -17.12 -14.35
N ARG A 727 1.52 -17.38 -15.64
CA ARG A 727 2.30 -16.52 -16.53
C ARG A 727 1.79 -15.09 -16.52
N HIS A 728 2.72 -14.15 -16.55
CA HIS A 728 2.49 -12.69 -16.51
C HIS A 728 1.83 -12.19 -15.22
N ASN A 729 1.96 -12.90 -14.11
CA ASN A 729 1.45 -12.49 -12.81
C ASN A 729 2.48 -11.60 -12.10
N GLY A 730 2.06 -10.38 -11.74
CA GLY A 730 2.91 -9.37 -11.10
C GLY A 730 3.09 -9.51 -9.58
N GLY A 731 2.49 -10.53 -8.95
CA GLY A 731 2.62 -10.77 -7.51
C GLY A 731 1.46 -10.28 -6.66
N GLY A 732 1.72 -10.08 -5.39
CA GLY A 732 0.77 -9.79 -4.31
C GLY A 732 1.11 -10.62 -3.08
N TRP A 733 0.12 -11.31 -2.46
CA TRP A 733 0.36 -12.23 -1.34
C TRP A 733 -0.75 -13.29 -1.26
N LEU A 734 -0.59 -14.41 -1.95
CA LEU A 734 -1.62 -15.46 -2.08
C LEU A 734 -1.07 -16.89 -2.14
N HIS A 735 0.25 -17.08 -2.08
CA HIS A 735 0.89 -18.36 -2.32
C HIS A 735 0.39 -19.47 -1.39
N ASP A 736 0.16 -19.16 -0.12
CA ASP A 736 -0.27 -20.14 0.89
C ASP A 736 -1.71 -20.63 0.65
N ASP A 737 -2.64 -19.70 0.33
CA ASP A 737 -4.01 -20.05 -0.01
C ASP A 737 -4.10 -20.97 -1.24
N LEU A 738 -3.28 -20.66 -2.28
CA LEU A 738 -3.22 -21.48 -3.50
C LEU A 738 -2.60 -22.85 -3.23
N ALA A 739 -1.51 -22.91 -2.47
CA ALA A 739 -0.88 -24.17 -2.09
C ALA A 739 -1.85 -25.04 -1.27
N THR A 740 -2.55 -24.43 -0.33
CA THR A 740 -3.59 -25.11 0.48
C THR A 740 -4.74 -25.65 -0.38
N LEU A 741 -5.21 -24.88 -1.37
CA LEU A 741 -6.26 -25.29 -2.30
C LEU A 741 -5.84 -26.50 -3.16
N LEU A 742 -4.57 -26.53 -3.59
CA LEU A 742 -4.04 -27.50 -4.56
C LEU A 742 -3.44 -28.76 -3.92
N SER A 743 -3.20 -28.76 -2.60
CA SER A 743 -2.58 -29.87 -1.87
C SER A 743 -3.56 -30.87 -1.25
N GLY A 744 -4.79 -30.95 -1.78
CA GLY A 744 -5.82 -31.83 -1.24
C GLY A 744 -5.51 -33.31 -1.47
N LYS A 745 -5.83 -34.13 -0.45
CA LYS A 745 -5.84 -35.61 -0.56
C LYS A 745 -7.19 -36.12 -0.10
N GLU A 746 -7.83 -36.93 -0.94
CA GLU A 746 -9.10 -37.57 -0.57
C GLU A 746 -8.89 -38.52 0.60
N TYR A 747 -9.73 -38.45 1.64
CA TYR A 747 -9.68 -39.33 2.80
C TYR A 747 -11.01 -39.99 3.16
N GLN A 748 -12.13 -39.50 2.61
CA GLN A 748 -13.44 -40.14 2.75
C GLN A 748 -14.39 -39.74 1.63
N ARG A 749 -15.44 -40.58 1.44
CA ARG A 749 -16.48 -40.39 0.44
C ARG A 749 -17.86 -40.44 1.10
N PHE A 750 -18.77 -39.66 0.58
CA PHE A 750 -20.17 -39.66 1.01
C PHE A 750 -21.02 -40.46 0.03
N VAL A 751 -21.64 -41.55 0.51
CA VAL A 751 -22.35 -42.53 -0.35
C VAL A 751 -23.68 -42.92 0.26
N PRO A 752 -24.70 -42.02 0.38
CA PRO A 752 -26.01 -42.35 0.86
C PRO A 752 -26.69 -43.31 -0.14
N HIS A 753 -27.21 -44.46 0.35
CA HIS A 753 -27.86 -45.49 -0.46
C HIS A 753 -27.09 -45.93 -1.72
N GLY A 754 -25.75 -45.93 -1.64
CA GLY A 754 -24.89 -46.29 -2.78
C GLY A 754 -24.64 -45.15 -3.80
N GLN A 755 -25.27 -44.01 -3.63
CA GLN A 755 -25.06 -42.85 -4.51
C GLN A 755 -23.88 -42.03 -4.01
N TYR A 756 -22.83 -41.90 -4.82
CA TYR A 756 -21.73 -40.99 -4.54
C TYR A 756 -22.20 -39.53 -4.67
N ILE A 757 -22.06 -38.75 -3.60
CA ILE A 757 -22.47 -37.35 -3.56
C ILE A 757 -21.30 -36.36 -3.29
N GLY A 758 -20.10 -36.86 -3.03
CA GLY A 758 -18.92 -36.03 -2.81
C GLY A 758 -17.87 -36.70 -1.93
N SER A 759 -16.76 -36.03 -1.78
CA SER A 759 -15.60 -36.46 -0.98
C SER A 759 -15.09 -35.34 -0.10
N ASP A 760 -14.44 -35.68 1.00
CA ASP A 760 -13.64 -34.76 1.79
C ASP A 760 -12.15 -34.80 1.36
N PRO A 761 -11.47 -33.59 1.35
CA PRO A 761 -11.99 -32.24 1.65
C PRO A 761 -12.73 -31.61 0.46
N PHE A 762 -13.92 -31.05 0.70
CA PHE A 762 -14.77 -30.45 -0.35
C PHE A 762 -14.14 -29.25 -1.06
N ASN A 763 -13.31 -28.49 -0.34
CA ASN A 763 -12.81 -27.20 -0.74
C ASN A 763 -11.35 -27.25 -1.24
N LYS A 764 -10.91 -28.41 -1.73
CA LYS A 764 -9.58 -28.62 -2.28
C LYS A 764 -9.61 -29.36 -3.61
N TRP A 765 -8.62 -29.10 -4.43
CA TRP A 765 -8.38 -29.91 -5.61
C TRP A 765 -7.70 -31.22 -5.22
N LEU A 766 -8.23 -32.35 -5.70
CA LEU A 766 -7.84 -33.70 -5.25
C LEU A 766 -7.12 -34.51 -6.32
N LYS A 767 -6.87 -33.92 -7.49
CA LYS A 767 -6.32 -34.59 -8.66
C LYS A 767 -4.99 -33.97 -9.07
N PRO A 768 -4.22 -34.61 -9.98
CA PRO A 768 -2.96 -34.04 -10.44
C PRO A 768 -3.12 -32.61 -10.95
N SER A 769 -2.11 -31.79 -10.71
CA SER A 769 -2.00 -30.43 -11.24
C SER A 769 -0.55 -30.10 -11.62
N CYS A 770 -0.36 -29.09 -12.45
CA CYS A 770 0.93 -28.48 -12.73
C CYS A 770 0.78 -26.97 -12.73
N VAL A 771 1.90 -26.27 -12.55
CA VAL A 771 1.97 -24.82 -12.67
C VAL A 771 2.71 -24.44 -13.95
N LEU A 772 2.08 -23.60 -14.78
CA LEU A 772 2.75 -22.86 -15.85
C LEU A 772 3.30 -21.56 -15.30
N MET A 773 4.56 -21.28 -15.57
CA MET A 773 5.27 -20.09 -15.16
C MET A 773 6.13 -19.51 -16.29
N CYS A 774 6.46 -18.23 -16.19
CA CYS A 774 7.33 -17.56 -17.16
C CYS A 774 8.22 -16.52 -16.48
N GLU A 775 9.17 -15.98 -17.22
CA GLU A 775 10.13 -14.97 -16.81
C GLU A 775 9.51 -13.67 -16.30
N ASP A 776 8.25 -13.39 -16.65
CA ASP A 776 7.48 -12.23 -16.16
C ASP A 776 6.84 -12.45 -14.78
N ASN A 777 6.91 -13.66 -14.24
CA ASN A 777 6.41 -13.90 -12.90
C ASN A 777 7.22 -13.10 -11.88
N TYR A 778 6.56 -12.27 -11.08
CA TYR A 778 7.22 -11.34 -10.19
C TYR A 778 6.71 -11.43 -8.76
N SER A 779 7.57 -11.16 -7.76
CA SER A 779 7.20 -11.12 -6.34
C SER A 779 6.55 -12.43 -5.87
N ASN A 780 5.35 -12.40 -5.32
CA ASN A 780 4.64 -13.60 -4.85
C ASN A 780 4.29 -14.60 -5.99
N ALA A 781 4.34 -14.16 -7.26
CA ALA A 781 4.26 -15.07 -8.40
C ALA A 781 5.55 -15.86 -8.64
N HIS A 782 6.68 -15.50 -8.03
CA HIS A 782 7.83 -16.36 -7.79
C HIS A 782 7.57 -17.25 -6.56
N GLY A 783 7.07 -16.68 -5.47
CA GLY A 783 6.83 -17.40 -4.21
C GLY A 783 5.87 -18.58 -4.35
N PHE A 784 4.78 -18.46 -5.12
CA PHE A 784 3.82 -19.54 -5.29
C PHE A 784 4.39 -20.76 -6.04
N PRO A 785 5.01 -20.65 -7.22
CA PRO A 785 5.69 -21.80 -7.85
C PRO A 785 6.76 -22.41 -6.96
N TRP A 786 7.51 -21.59 -6.21
CA TRP A 786 8.51 -22.10 -5.27
C TRP A 786 7.87 -22.99 -4.19
N VAL A 787 6.81 -22.50 -3.50
CA VAL A 787 6.08 -23.28 -2.48
C VAL A 787 5.47 -24.53 -3.08
N TYR A 788 4.91 -24.43 -4.28
CA TYR A 788 4.28 -25.56 -4.99
C TYR A 788 5.29 -26.70 -5.23
N LYS A 789 6.52 -26.34 -5.62
CA LYS A 789 7.63 -27.28 -5.80
C LYS A 789 8.17 -27.83 -4.47
N GLU A 790 8.37 -26.96 -3.47
CA GLU A 790 8.90 -27.34 -2.15
C GLU A 790 7.95 -28.34 -1.43
N LEU A 791 6.64 -28.11 -1.51
CA LEU A 791 5.63 -29.02 -0.99
C LEU A 791 5.33 -30.22 -1.89
N GLN A 792 6.02 -30.37 -3.02
CA GLN A 792 5.87 -31.50 -3.96
C GLN A 792 4.42 -31.69 -4.44
N ILE A 793 3.68 -30.59 -4.65
CA ILE A 793 2.25 -30.66 -5.07
C ILE A 793 2.17 -31.13 -6.52
N GLY A 794 3.08 -30.73 -7.40
CA GLY A 794 3.15 -31.14 -8.79
C GLY A 794 4.36 -30.52 -9.49
N LYS A 795 4.39 -30.51 -10.82
CA LYS A 795 5.51 -30.03 -11.61
C LYS A 795 5.34 -28.58 -12.03
N LEU A 796 6.49 -27.90 -12.15
CA LEU A 796 6.60 -26.58 -12.77
C LEU A 796 6.98 -26.73 -14.24
N ILE A 797 6.32 -25.99 -15.11
CA ILE A 797 6.51 -26.04 -16.57
C ILE A 797 6.60 -24.62 -17.09
N GLY A 798 7.50 -24.36 -18.04
CA GLY A 798 7.66 -23.04 -18.66
C GLY A 798 9.08 -22.57 -18.67
N THR A 799 9.31 -21.29 -18.44
CA THR A 799 10.66 -20.70 -18.35
C THR A 799 11.05 -20.42 -16.92
N PRO A 800 12.37 -20.32 -16.63
CA PRO A 800 12.83 -19.93 -15.32
C PRO A 800 12.23 -18.61 -14.85
N VAL A 801 11.91 -18.52 -13.57
CA VAL A 801 11.41 -17.29 -12.92
C VAL A 801 12.55 -16.59 -12.20
N PRO A 802 12.77 -15.30 -12.42
CA PRO A 802 13.76 -14.52 -11.68
C PRO A 802 13.53 -14.55 -10.18
N GLY A 803 14.58 -14.45 -9.39
CA GLY A 803 14.52 -14.38 -7.94
C GLY A 803 14.03 -13.00 -7.48
N THR A 804 12.75 -12.83 -7.22
CA THR A 804 12.13 -11.53 -6.92
C THR A 804 11.23 -11.58 -5.68
N MET A 805 11.64 -12.33 -4.65
CA MET A 805 10.78 -12.56 -3.47
C MET A 805 11.23 -11.73 -2.27
N THR A 806 10.88 -10.47 -2.29
CA THR A 806 10.94 -9.56 -1.14
C THR A 806 9.58 -8.91 -0.90
N ALA A 807 9.33 -8.42 0.31
CA ALA A 807 8.20 -7.54 0.57
C ALA A 807 8.68 -6.07 0.58
N VAL A 808 7.98 -5.21 -0.15
CA VAL A 808 8.34 -3.81 -0.40
C VAL A 808 7.41 -2.84 0.32
N TRP A 809 7.98 -1.77 0.83
CA TRP A 809 7.26 -0.56 1.18
C TRP A 809 7.47 0.50 0.09
N TRP A 810 6.36 1.05 -0.41
CA TRP A 810 6.36 2.18 -1.34
C TRP A 810 6.11 3.46 -0.55
N GLU A 811 7.16 4.24 -0.35
CA GLU A 811 7.12 5.43 0.48
C GLU A 811 6.78 6.69 -0.34
N THR A 812 5.71 7.38 0.07
CA THR A 812 5.31 8.66 -0.51
C THR A 812 6.10 9.78 0.15
N GLN A 813 6.72 10.64 -0.67
CA GLN A 813 7.60 11.69 -0.22
C GLN A 813 6.86 12.96 0.26
N ILE A 814 7.61 13.95 0.75
CA ILE A 814 7.06 15.29 1.07
C ILE A 814 6.39 15.91 -0.16
N ASP A 815 6.95 15.70 -1.35
CA ASP A 815 6.19 15.83 -2.61
C ASP A 815 5.37 14.56 -2.84
N PRO A 816 4.02 14.61 -2.65
CA PRO A 816 3.19 13.42 -2.74
C PRO A 816 3.13 12.80 -4.14
N SER A 817 3.62 13.50 -5.14
CA SER A 817 3.71 12.98 -6.51
C SER A 817 4.89 12.02 -6.71
N ILE A 818 5.83 11.99 -5.77
CA ILE A 818 7.03 11.13 -5.81
C ILE A 818 6.92 10.02 -4.79
N VAL A 819 7.19 8.79 -5.24
CA VAL A 819 7.16 7.57 -4.43
C VAL A 819 8.38 6.74 -4.78
N PHE A 820 9.04 6.13 -3.80
CA PHE A 820 10.10 5.16 -4.04
C PHE A 820 9.89 3.85 -3.26
N GLY A 821 10.47 2.77 -3.73
CA GLY A 821 10.32 1.43 -3.16
C GLY A 821 11.56 0.97 -2.41
N ILE A 822 11.35 0.39 -1.20
CA ILE A 822 12.38 -0.23 -0.38
C ILE A 822 11.99 -1.68 -0.13
N PRO A 823 12.75 -2.68 -0.61
CA PRO A 823 12.55 -4.07 -0.23
C PRO A 823 13.05 -4.28 1.21
N GLN A 824 12.12 -4.37 2.15
CA GLN A 824 12.44 -4.41 3.59
C GLN A 824 12.41 -5.81 4.19
N VAL A 825 11.62 -6.72 3.62
CA VAL A 825 11.49 -8.08 4.15
C VAL A 825 11.97 -9.07 3.10
N GLY A 826 13.09 -9.73 3.37
CA GLY A 826 13.59 -10.82 2.55
C GLY A 826 12.99 -12.15 3.01
N CYS A 827 12.62 -13.00 2.05
CA CYS A 827 12.16 -14.35 2.32
C CYS A 827 13.35 -15.32 2.24
N VAL A 828 13.55 -16.10 3.30
CA VAL A 828 14.62 -17.09 3.41
C VAL A 828 14.01 -18.48 3.38
N ASP A 829 14.58 -19.40 2.60
CA ASP A 829 14.17 -20.80 2.55
C ASP A 829 14.63 -21.56 3.81
N MET A 830 14.19 -22.81 3.96
CA MET A 830 14.55 -23.65 5.12
C MET A 830 16.03 -24.05 5.17
N ARG A 831 16.81 -23.71 4.14
CA ARG A 831 18.26 -23.90 4.06
C ARG A 831 19.03 -22.63 4.42
N GLY A 832 18.33 -21.53 4.73
CA GLY A 832 18.92 -20.25 5.09
C GLY A 832 19.33 -19.40 3.88
N GLN A 833 18.83 -19.69 2.69
CA GLN A 833 19.12 -18.92 1.47
C GLN A 833 17.99 -17.96 1.17
N TYR A 834 18.31 -16.70 0.88
CA TYR A 834 17.31 -15.75 0.38
C TYR A 834 16.79 -16.19 -0.99
N MET A 835 15.49 -16.06 -1.19
CA MET A 835 14.85 -16.33 -2.47
C MET A 835 15.10 -15.19 -3.48
N GLU A 836 15.40 -14.00 -3.00
CA GLU A 836 15.81 -12.87 -3.81
C GLU A 836 17.10 -13.17 -4.55
N ASN A 837 17.20 -12.81 -5.82
CA ASN A 837 18.31 -13.09 -6.73
C ASN A 837 18.63 -14.58 -6.92
N ASN A 838 17.72 -15.48 -6.53
CA ASN A 838 17.83 -16.90 -6.75
C ASN A 838 16.75 -17.37 -7.73
N GLN A 839 17.16 -17.68 -8.95
CA GLN A 839 16.29 -18.14 -10.02
C GLN A 839 15.59 -19.47 -9.69
N LEU A 840 14.29 -19.54 -9.91
CA LEU A 840 13.51 -20.77 -9.81
C LEU A 840 13.39 -21.44 -11.18
N ASN A 841 14.02 -22.60 -11.31
CA ASN A 841 13.98 -23.38 -12.55
C ASN A 841 12.73 -24.29 -12.61
N PRO A 842 12.05 -24.39 -13.77
CA PRO A 842 10.98 -25.34 -13.97
C PRO A 842 11.50 -26.80 -14.00
N ASP A 843 10.59 -27.75 -13.79
CA ASP A 843 10.90 -29.17 -13.98
C ASP A 843 10.89 -29.57 -15.45
N ILE A 844 10.15 -28.84 -16.27
CA ILE A 844 10.09 -28.99 -17.73
C ILE A 844 10.26 -27.59 -18.35
N GLU A 845 11.44 -27.34 -18.89
CA GLU A 845 11.78 -26.05 -19.50
C GLU A 845 11.28 -25.99 -20.94
N VAL A 846 10.46 -24.97 -21.22
CA VAL A 846 9.86 -24.77 -22.55
C VAL A 846 9.73 -23.27 -22.83
N TYR A 847 10.25 -22.83 -23.97
CA TYR A 847 10.15 -21.46 -24.45
C TYR A 847 9.10 -21.34 -25.57
N ASN A 848 8.31 -20.29 -25.53
CA ASN A 848 7.51 -19.84 -26.66
C ASN A 848 8.33 -18.87 -27.51
N LYS A 849 8.49 -19.16 -28.78
CA LYS A 849 9.10 -18.21 -29.72
C LYS A 849 8.05 -17.20 -30.20
N PRO A 850 8.44 -15.96 -30.52
CA PRO A 850 7.51 -14.97 -31.06
C PRO A 850 6.76 -15.47 -32.31
N GLU A 851 7.44 -16.23 -33.18
CA GLU A 851 6.87 -16.81 -34.37
C GLU A 851 5.76 -17.83 -34.09
N ASP A 852 5.91 -18.61 -33.01
CA ASP A 852 4.88 -19.58 -32.57
C ASP A 852 3.58 -18.82 -32.16
N SER A 853 3.72 -17.71 -31.46
CA SER A 853 2.58 -16.87 -31.04
C SER A 853 1.84 -16.27 -32.25
N LEU A 854 2.55 -15.88 -33.31
CA LEU A 854 1.95 -15.33 -34.53
C LEU A 854 1.03 -16.33 -35.26
N ILE A 855 1.34 -17.63 -35.17
CA ILE A 855 0.52 -18.71 -35.77
C ILE A 855 -0.41 -19.37 -34.75
N GLY A 856 -0.51 -18.81 -33.51
CA GLY A 856 -1.43 -19.29 -32.52
C GLY A 856 -0.97 -20.54 -31.77
N VAL A 857 0.32 -20.91 -31.82
CA VAL A 857 0.93 -22.03 -31.10
C VAL A 857 1.42 -21.55 -29.73
N ASP A 858 1.17 -22.32 -28.69
CA ASP A 858 1.69 -22.13 -27.33
C ASP A 858 2.35 -23.44 -26.84
N LYS A 859 3.66 -23.55 -27.03
CA LYS A 859 4.42 -24.77 -26.70
C LYS A 859 4.46 -25.05 -25.21
N GLN A 860 4.41 -24.01 -24.37
CA GLN A 860 4.35 -24.18 -22.92
C GLN A 860 3.04 -24.83 -22.52
N LEU A 861 1.93 -24.36 -23.10
CA LEU A 861 0.59 -24.93 -22.84
C LEU A 861 0.48 -26.36 -23.39
N GLU A 862 1.02 -26.63 -24.59
CA GLU A 862 1.09 -27.99 -25.16
C GLU A 862 1.85 -28.95 -24.24
N ALA A 863 3.00 -28.51 -23.69
CA ALA A 863 3.81 -29.33 -22.77
C ALA A 863 3.07 -29.59 -21.46
N ALA A 864 2.36 -28.58 -20.92
CA ALA A 864 1.56 -28.73 -19.70
C ALA A 864 0.41 -29.72 -19.89
N VAL A 865 -0.33 -29.63 -21.01
CA VAL A 865 -1.41 -30.58 -21.32
C VAL A 865 -0.87 -31.99 -21.46
N LYS A 866 0.24 -32.17 -22.20
CA LYS A 866 0.88 -33.48 -22.36
C LYS A 866 1.30 -34.11 -21.03
N GLU A 867 1.89 -33.33 -20.13
CA GLU A 867 2.28 -33.84 -18.81
C GLU A 867 1.05 -34.14 -17.94
N MET A 868 0.02 -33.33 -18.02
CA MET A 868 -1.22 -33.57 -17.26
C MET A 868 -2.01 -34.77 -17.76
N LEU A 869 -2.03 -35.05 -19.06
CA LEU A 869 -2.61 -36.27 -19.62
C LEU A 869 -1.90 -37.51 -19.10
N LYS A 870 -0.55 -37.48 -19.08
CA LYS A 870 0.27 -38.56 -18.52
C LYS A 870 0.01 -38.76 -17.02
N ALA A 871 -0.09 -37.68 -16.23
CA ALA A 871 -0.39 -37.75 -14.81
C ALA A 871 -1.81 -38.27 -14.55
N ALA A 872 -2.79 -37.85 -15.34
CA ALA A 872 -4.18 -38.34 -15.28
C ALA A 872 -4.26 -39.85 -15.58
N ASP A 873 -3.55 -40.34 -16.58
CA ASP A 873 -3.52 -41.78 -16.92
C ASP A 873 -2.79 -42.60 -15.84
N ALA A 874 -1.78 -42.06 -15.21
CA ALA A 874 -1.10 -42.71 -14.07
C ALA A 874 -1.99 -42.79 -12.82
N ALA A 875 -2.80 -41.78 -12.56
CA ALA A 875 -3.71 -41.73 -11.41
C ALA A 875 -4.91 -42.70 -11.53
N LYS A 876 -5.17 -43.25 -12.72
CA LYS A 876 -6.21 -44.27 -12.95
C LYS A 876 -5.74 -45.71 -12.68
N LYS A 877 -4.42 -45.91 -12.63
CA LYS A 877 -3.79 -47.20 -12.31
C LYS A 877 -3.64 -47.36 -10.79
#